data_0ec0ec0c2dab6dc7700cb8f28576e905
#
_entry.id   0ec0ec0c2dab6dc7700cb8f28576e905
#
_cell.length_a   1.000
_cell.length_b   1.000
_cell.length_c   1.000
_cell.angle_alpha   90.00
_cell.angle_beta   90.00
_cell.angle_gamma   90.00
#
_symmetry.space_group_name_H-M   'P 1'
#
loop_
_entity.id
_entity.type
_entity.pdbx_description
1 polymer ?
#
loop_
_entity_poly.entity_id
_entity_poly.type
_entity_poly.pdbx_seq_one_letter_code
_entity_poly.pdbx_strand_id
1 'polypeptide(L)'
;VGAEGTLAFLSNVTLNTIPDPEHKGTGLVLFKTPEEAGESVSFFKDLGASAIEFMDDESLRTAKHFENPPYDPNLVANDVTGLLIEYQKDSVEEINRLMSESKSFTEKDSSVISMSLVTDQKDRETIWQIRKGLYPTLGSLRKTGTSIITEDIAVDTKNLAPAIRGLKNIFNKREFHDGVIFGHAKDGNLHFITSVDLDNVRGVKNYEGMMDDLSEMTLGEFNGSLKAEHGTGRNMAAFVEAEWGGPLYEIMWRIKSLADPCHILNPDVLLNRDQKIHMKDLKPMPQVHDEVDKCIECGFCERICPSRGLTLTPRQRIAVLRESKLNPIPESELQAFNYAFDETCATDGLCELDCPVNINTGAMVKSMRNDPNSESILAPYFRNNFRLGLSMIRSSIRVGQFFELLVGAKFLRNTIDWINSIFKTKIPSWPNNGITLSTIPNLNLLQIPDSNKNPEYLIFPSCASRVLAADETGVSSSEYLVKIAQNAGVPVKILDEYRSHCCGMAFDSRGHQKIGTEMNIDLMNLLDDKSELGAIPIVIDMSPCTQFMNQKKSDLTLIDSTEFLNRIQNKLEFEPNDESIFVHPVCSSQKMGRTTDLIEISKRCSTSVETSLEPFCCGTGGDRSLRYPELPKNAFNQSHPDLKSQKGISSSRTCEMGLTESCGIKFSSIESLVYHSIKK
;
A
#
# COMPACT_ATOMS: atom_id res chain seq x y z
N VAL A 1 26.17 5.53 19.44
CA VAL A 1 24.89 4.84 19.68
C VAL A 1 24.07 5.72 20.60
N GLY A 2 22.76 5.88 20.32
CA GLY A 2 21.86 6.72 21.11
C GLY A 2 22.02 8.23 20.93
N ALA A 3 22.86 8.71 20.04
CA ALA A 3 23.05 10.15 19.78
C ALA A 3 21.91 10.77 18.93
N GLU A 4 21.11 9.96 18.26
CA GLU A 4 19.91 10.35 17.48
C GLU A 4 20.15 11.48 16.46
N GLY A 5 21.37 11.61 15.93
CA GLY A 5 21.74 12.71 15.03
C GLY A 5 21.87 14.08 15.72
N THR A 6 21.73 14.14 17.06
CA THR A 6 21.77 15.37 17.84
C THR A 6 23.19 15.76 18.21
N LEU A 7 23.99 14.81 18.75
CA LEU A 7 25.30 15.13 19.32
C LEU A 7 26.37 15.37 18.25
N ALA A 8 26.32 14.64 17.14
CA ALA A 8 27.26 14.77 16.03
C ALA A 8 26.72 14.10 14.76
N PHE A 9 27.33 14.42 13.62
CA PHE A 9 27.04 13.78 12.35
C PHE A 9 27.85 12.46 12.20
N LEU A 10 27.15 11.37 11.87
CA LEU A 10 27.77 10.07 11.58
C LEU A 10 28.03 9.93 10.09
N SER A 11 29.29 9.88 9.68
CA SER A 11 29.69 9.71 8.28
C SER A 11 29.83 8.26 7.86
N ASN A 12 30.28 7.40 8.78
CA ASN A 12 30.51 5.97 8.52
C ASN A 12 30.12 5.13 9.74
N VAL A 13 29.57 3.96 9.50
CA VAL A 13 29.25 2.97 10.53
C VAL A 13 29.76 1.59 10.11
N THR A 14 30.47 0.93 11.00
CA THR A 14 30.84 -0.48 10.84
C THR A 14 29.95 -1.31 11.75
N LEU A 15 29.21 -2.26 11.16
CA LEU A 15 28.29 -3.13 11.89
C LEU A 15 28.86 -4.56 11.95
N ASN A 16 28.71 -5.19 13.10
CA ASN A 16 28.86 -6.63 13.22
C ASN A 16 27.56 -7.30 12.78
N THR A 17 27.64 -8.19 11.81
CA THR A 17 26.50 -9.03 11.41
C THR A 17 26.51 -10.33 12.21
N ILE A 18 25.33 -10.88 12.41
CA ILE A 18 25.14 -12.23 12.96
C ILE A 18 24.61 -13.15 11.84
N PRO A 19 24.94 -14.45 11.87
CA PRO A 19 24.33 -15.42 10.96
C PRO A 19 22.81 -15.38 11.08
N ASP A 20 22.11 -15.66 9.97
CA ASP A 20 20.68 -15.97 9.99
C ASP A 20 20.52 -17.50 9.93
N PRO A 21 20.32 -18.18 11.08
CA PRO A 21 20.25 -19.63 11.11
C PRO A 21 19.09 -20.17 10.29
N GLU A 22 19.33 -21.26 9.58
CA GLU A 22 18.38 -21.84 8.64
C GLU A 22 17.11 -22.37 9.32
N HIS A 23 17.26 -22.93 10.55
CA HIS A 23 16.17 -23.58 11.25
C HIS A 23 15.63 -22.71 12.38
N LYS A 24 14.30 -22.55 12.41
CA LYS A 24 13.60 -21.73 13.41
C LYS A 24 12.42 -22.50 13.99
N GLY A 25 12.23 -22.37 15.32
CA GLY A 25 11.05 -22.87 16.02
C GLY A 25 10.41 -21.73 16.81
N THR A 26 9.09 -21.56 16.68
CA THR A 26 8.33 -20.50 17.36
C THR A 26 7.28 -21.10 18.27
N GLY A 27 7.17 -20.56 19.48
CA GLY A 27 6.15 -20.93 20.46
C GLY A 27 5.33 -19.72 20.89
N LEU A 28 4.04 -19.93 21.14
CA LEU A 28 3.19 -18.98 21.84
C LEU A 28 2.58 -19.68 23.05
N VAL A 29 2.86 -19.15 24.23
CA VAL A 29 2.40 -19.69 25.52
C VAL A 29 1.54 -18.64 26.21
N LEU A 30 0.33 -19.00 26.61
CA LEU A 30 -0.58 -18.14 27.36
C LEU A 30 -0.55 -18.52 28.85
N PHE A 31 -0.26 -17.55 29.72
CA PHE A 31 -0.22 -17.66 31.16
C PHE A 31 -1.42 -16.95 31.79
N LYS A 32 -1.80 -17.35 33.01
CA LYS A 32 -2.91 -16.75 33.73
C LYS A 32 -2.64 -15.31 34.18
N THR A 33 -1.38 -14.97 34.46
CA THR A 33 -0.98 -13.65 34.98
C THR A 33 0.36 -13.19 34.40
N PRO A 34 0.66 -11.87 34.41
CA PRO A 34 1.97 -11.35 34.05
C PRO A 34 3.12 -11.85 34.92
N GLU A 35 2.84 -12.13 36.20
CA GLU A 35 3.83 -12.64 37.14
C GLU A 35 4.34 -14.02 36.74
N GLU A 36 3.41 -14.94 36.45
CA GLU A 36 3.72 -16.31 36.00
C GLU A 36 4.46 -16.30 34.66
N ALA A 37 4.04 -15.45 33.73
CA ALA A 37 4.76 -15.24 32.47
C ALA A 37 6.18 -14.70 32.72
N GLY A 38 6.31 -13.68 33.59
CA GLY A 38 7.60 -13.05 33.93
C GLY A 38 8.59 -14.04 34.56
N GLU A 39 8.13 -14.91 35.47
CA GLU A 39 8.95 -15.95 36.08
C GLU A 39 9.47 -16.97 35.05
N SER A 40 8.68 -17.25 34.00
CA SER A 40 9.04 -18.18 32.93
C SER A 40 10.07 -17.62 31.94
N VAL A 41 10.27 -16.30 31.87
CA VAL A 41 11.22 -15.64 30.96
C VAL A 41 12.64 -16.14 31.17
N SER A 42 13.07 -16.32 32.43
CA SER A 42 14.42 -16.78 32.75
C SER A 42 14.68 -18.20 32.21
N PHE A 43 13.72 -19.10 32.32
CA PHE A 43 13.82 -20.45 31.77
C PHE A 43 14.05 -20.44 30.26
N PHE A 44 13.23 -19.73 29.50
CA PHE A 44 13.37 -19.69 28.04
C PHE A 44 14.64 -18.97 27.59
N LYS A 45 15.07 -17.94 28.33
CA LYS A 45 16.34 -17.25 28.10
C LYS A 45 17.54 -18.17 28.32
N ASP A 46 17.56 -18.93 29.40
CA ASP A 46 18.63 -19.87 29.74
C ASP A 46 18.65 -21.08 28.79
N LEU A 47 17.50 -21.47 28.28
CA LEU A 47 17.37 -22.49 27.23
C LEU A 47 17.89 -21.99 25.87
N GLY A 48 18.16 -20.69 25.72
CA GLY A 48 18.80 -20.10 24.55
C GLY A 48 17.81 -19.56 23.49
N ALA A 49 16.64 -19.10 23.95
CA ALA A 49 15.70 -18.38 23.06
C ALA A 49 16.35 -17.16 22.42
N SER A 50 16.17 -17.02 21.12
CA SER A 50 16.63 -15.87 20.33
C SER A 50 15.76 -14.65 20.60
N ALA A 51 14.45 -14.83 20.73
CA ALA A 51 13.50 -13.81 21.11
C ALA A 51 12.49 -14.32 22.14
N ILE A 52 12.05 -13.45 23.05
CA ILE A 52 10.94 -13.67 23.98
C ILE A 52 10.13 -12.39 24.00
N GLU A 53 8.95 -12.43 23.36
CA GLU A 53 8.05 -11.27 23.26
C GLU A 53 6.91 -11.37 24.27
N PHE A 54 6.65 -10.29 24.96
CA PHE A 54 5.54 -10.15 25.90
C PHE A 54 4.32 -9.53 25.23
N MET A 55 3.12 -10.00 25.56
CA MET A 55 1.84 -9.43 25.16
C MET A 55 0.85 -9.53 26.31
N ASP A 56 0.26 -8.40 26.72
CA ASP A 56 -0.78 -8.37 27.73
C ASP A 56 -2.14 -8.86 27.21
N ASP A 57 -3.15 -8.91 28.08
CA ASP A 57 -4.50 -9.36 27.74
C ASP A 57 -5.16 -8.48 26.66
N GLU A 58 -4.94 -7.16 26.68
CA GLU A 58 -5.48 -6.27 25.64
C GLU A 58 -4.80 -6.49 24.29
N SER A 59 -3.48 -6.71 24.28
CA SER A 59 -2.73 -7.12 23.08
C SER A 59 -3.29 -8.43 22.50
N LEU A 60 -3.50 -9.42 23.35
CA LEU A 60 -4.01 -10.72 22.92
C LEU A 60 -5.45 -10.65 22.41
N ARG A 61 -6.31 -9.81 23.00
CA ARG A 61 -7.68 -9.62 22.51
C ARG A 61 -7.75 -9.05 21.09
N THR A 62 -6.69 -8.44 20.60
CA THR A 62 -6.64 -7.98 19.20
C THR A 62 -6.68 -9.12 18.20
N ALA A 63 -6.32 -10.35 18.60
CA ALA A 63 -6.34 -11.53 17.74
C ALA A 63 -7.72 -11.82 17.13
N LYS A 64 -8.83 -11.36 17.74
CA LYS A 64 -10.17 -11.46 17.16
C LYS A 64 -10.33 -10.72 15.83
N HIS A 65 -9.42 -9.82 15.50
CA HIS A 65 -9.40 -9.07 14.24
C HIS A 65 -8.56 -9.74 13.15
N PHE A 66 -7.88 -10.85 13.47
CA PHE A 66 -7.12 -11.64 12.50
C PHE A 66 -7.98 -12.79 11.96
N GLU A 67 -7.81 -13.10 10.69
CA GLU A 67 -8.60 -14.12 10.00
C GLU A 67 -8.40 -15.53 10.60
N ASN A 68 -7.17 -15.87 10.99
CA ASN A 68 -6.80 -17.15 11.58
C ASN A 68 -5.91 -16.95 12.82
N PRO A 69 -6.47 -16.66 14.00
CA PRO A 69 -5.68 -16.48 15.20
C PRO A 69 -5.05 -17.82 15.64
N PRO A 70 -3.79 -17.85 16.14
CA PRO A 70 -3.11 -19.07 16.55
C PRO A 70 -3.55 -19.63 17.92
N TYR A 71 -4.55 -19.03 18.54
CA TYR A 71 -5.22 -19.47 19.76
C TYR A 71 -6.70 -19.04 19.75
N ASP A 72 -7.51 -19.66 20.60
CA ASP A 72 -8.90 -19.25 20.78
C ASP A 72 -8.96 -17.92 21.56
N PRO A 73 -9.42 -16.80 20.95
CA PRO A 73 -9.52 -15.51 21.63
C PRO A 73 -10.41 -15.51 22.87
N ASN A 74 -11.31 -16.49 23.01
CA ASN A 74 -12.19 -16.63 24.19
C ASN A 74 -11.43 -17.10 25.45
N LEU A 75 -10.22 -17.59 25.30
CA LEU A 75 -9.33 -17.97 26.43
C LEU A 75 -8.73 -16.74 27.13
N VAL A 76 -8.80 -15.56 26.50
CA VAL A 76 -8.15 -14.35 27.00
C VAL A 76 -9.05 -13.63 28.02
N ALA A 77 -8.97 -14.04 29.26
CA ALA A 77 -9.53 -13.33 30.41
C ALA A 77 -8.63 -12.13 30.81
N ASN A 78 -9.05 -11.34 31.78
CA ASN A 78 -8.21 -10.28 32.33
C ASN A 78 -6.92 -10.84 32.92
N ASP A 79 -5.83 -10.11 32.71
CA ASP A 79 -4.47 -10.46 33.11
C ASP A 79 -3.82 -11.66 32.40
N VAL A 80 -4.55 -12.34 31.49
CA VAL A 80 -3.91 -13.37 30.65
C VAL A 80 -2.77 -12.77 29.86
N THR A 81 -1.62 -13.42 29.89
CA THR A 81 -0.39 -12.90 29.31
C THR A 81 0.21 -13.91 28.34
N GLY A 82 0.62 -13.44 27.16
CA GLY A 82 1.30 -14.24 26.16
C GLY A 82 2.80 -14.03 26.16
N LEU A 83 3.56 -15.13 26.07
CA LEU A 83 4.96 -15.12 25.66
C LEU A 83 5.10 -15.78 24.29
N LEU A 84 5.58 -15.02 23.29
CA LEU A 84 6.03 -15.55 22.01
C LEU A 84 7.52 -15.80 22.13
N ILE A 85 7.94 -17.05 21.87
CA ILE A 85 9.31 -17.52 22.07
C ILE A 85 9.84 -18.00 20.73
N GLU A 86 11.05 -17.59 20.35
CA GLU A 86 11.68 -18.07 19.13
C GLU A 86 13.07 -18.63 19.40
N TYR A 87 13.35 -19.78 18.82
CA TYR A 87 14.67 -20.40 18.74
C TYR A 87 15.16 -20.37 17.30
N GLN A 88 16.45 -20.05 17.10
CA GLN A 88 17.11 -20.02 15.79
C GLN A 88 18.43 -20.80 15.91
N LYS A 89 18.61 -21.86 15.12
CA LYS A 89 19.75 -22.77 15.17
C LYS A 89 20.12 -23.26 13.77
N ASP A 90 21.34 -23.79 13.64
CA ASP A 90 21.84 -24.34 12.38
C ASP A 90 21.47 -25.84 12.21
N SER A 91 20.81 -26.46 13.22
CA SER A 91 20.43 -27.86 13.21
C SER A 91 18.96 -28.08 13.57
N VAL A 92 18.27 -28.89 12.77
CA VAL A 92 16.88 -29.30 13.02
C VAL A 92 16.76 -30.09 14.34
N GLU A 93 17.73 -30.92 14.64
CA GLU A 93 17.76 -31.74 15.87
C GLU A 93 17.81 -30.84 17.10
N GLU A 94 18.60 -29.76 17.04
CA GLU A 94 18.68 -28.80 18.14
C GLU A 94 17.37 -28.05 18.33
N ILE A 95 16.74 -27.60 17.25
CA ILE A 95 15.39 -26.97 17.30
C ILE A 95 14.39 -27.94 17.94
N ASN A 96 14.33 -29.17 17.46
CA ASN A 96 13.40 -30.18 18.01
C ASN A 96 13.63 -30.47 19.50
N ARG A 97 14.88 -30.49 19.95
CA ARG A 97 15.23 -30.63 21.37
C ARG A 97 14.70 -29.46 22.19
N LEU A 98 14.99 -28.21 21.75
CA LEU A 98 14.58 -27.01 22.46
C LEU A 98 13.04 -26.87 22.52
N MET A 99 12.35 -27.21 21.43
CA MET A 99 10.88 -27.22 21.38
C MET A 99 10.30 -28.29 22.31
N SER A 100 10.94 -29.48 22.41
CA SER A 100 10.54 -30.56 23.33
C SER A 100 10.75 -30.18 24.79
N GLU A 101 11.89 -29.55 25.13
CA GLU A 101 12.16 -29.06 26.48
C GLU A 101 11.19 -27.94 26.88
N SER A 102 10.89 -27.00 25.98
CA SER A 102 9.87 -25.98 26.19
C SER A 102 8.50 -26.58 26.44
N LYS A 103 8.12 -27.59 25.66
CA LYS A 103 6.87 -28.32 25.83
C LYS A 103 6.79 -29.02 27.19
N SER A 104 7.86 -29.73 27.56
CA SER A 104 7.91 -30.42 28.87
C SER A 104 7.84 -29.46 30.06
N PHE A 105 8.40 -28.27 29.95
CA PHE A 105 8.30 -27.23 30.98
C PHE A 105 6.85 -26.72 31.08
N THR A 106 6.26 -26.30 29.98
CA THR A 106 4.91 -25.72 29.97
C THR A 106 3.80 -26.71 30.34
N GLU A 107 3.93 -28.00 29.98
CA GLU A 107 2.96 -29.03 30.37
C GLU A 107 2.93 -29.32 31.87
N LYS A 108 4.03 -29.04 32.59
CA LYS A 108 4.12 -29.20 34.05
C LYS A 108 3.67 -27.95 34.81
N ASP A 109 3.59 -26.82 34.15
CA ASP A 109 3.24 -25.55 34.76
C ASP A 109 1.71 -25.36 34.77
N SER A 110 1.12 -25.38 35.95
CA SER A 110 -0.33 -25.18 36.12
C SER A 110 -0.83 -23.77 35.80
N SER A 111 0.09 -22.83 35.62
CA SER A 111 -0.22 -21.45 35.21
C SER A 111 -0.46 -21.29 33.70
N VAL A 112 -0.01 -22.26 32.91
CA VAL A 112 -0.20 -22.25 31.45
C VAL A 112 -1.64 -22.62 31.09
N ILE A 113 -2.26 -21.72 30.29
CA ILE A 113 -3.62 -21.88 29.78
C ILE A 113 -3.62 -22.58 28.41
N SER A 114 -2.70 -22.20 27.55
CA SER A 114 -2.59 -22.68 26.18
C SER A 114 -1.17 -22.57 25.67
N MET A 115 -0.79 -23.46 24.76
CA MET A 115 0.53 -23.49 24.15
C MET A 115 0.43 -23.94 22.70
N SER A 116 1.09 -23.22 21.82
CA SER A 116 1.31 -23.59 20.42
C SER A 116 2.81 -23.56 20.14
N LEU A 117 3.38 -24.65 19.65
CA LEU A 117 4.80 -24.79 19.31
C LEU A 117 4.91 -25.30 17.87
N VAL A 118 5.54 -24.53 16.97
CA VAL A 118 5.55 -24.79 15.53
C VAL A 118 6.94 -24.55 14.92
N THR A 119 7.26 -25.33 13.89
CA THR A 119 8.49 -25.19 13.10
C THR A 119 8.22 -24.88 11.63
N ASP A 120 6.99 -25.16 11.14
CA ASP A 120 6.58 -24.81 9.79
C ASP A 120 6.60 -23.29 9.60
N GLN A 121 7.10 -22.84 8.46
CA GLN A 121 7.28 -21.41 8.17
C GLN A 121 5.97 -20.64 8.22
N LYS A 122 4.91 -21.17 7.62
CA LYS A 122 3.60 -20.50 7.52
C LYS A 122 2.96 -20.35 8.90
N ASP A 123 3.05 -21.40 9.72
CA ASP A 123 2.51 -21.37 11.08
C ASP A 123 3.29 -20.41 11.98
N ARG A 124 4.64 -20.36 11.84
CA ARG A 124 5.48 -19.38 12.54
C ARG A 124 5.13 -17.96 12.14
N GLU A 125 4.97 -17.69 10.84
CA GLU A 125 4.56 -16.39 10.33
C GLU A 125 3.20 -15.95 10.89
N THR A 126 2.25 -16.88 11.04
CA THR A 126 0.94 -16.62 11.64
C THR A 126 1.05 -16.16 13.09
N ILE A 127 1.90 -16.79 13.89
CA ILE A 127 2.17 -16.37 15.28
C ILE A 127 2.80 -14.96 15.30
N TRP A 128 3.81 -14.72 14.47
CA TRP A 128 4.48 -13.42 14.39
C TRP A 128 3.58 -12.28 13.85
N GLN A 129 2.59 -12.61 13.01
CA GLN A 129 1.66 -11.60 12.49
C GLN A 129 0.91 -10.88 13.59
N ILE A 130 0.51 -11.57 14.68
CA ILE A 130 -0.14 -10.92 15.83
C ILE A 130 0.78 -9.86 16.39
N ARG A 131 2.01 -10.22 16.76
CA ARG A 131 2.97 -9.29 17.37
C ARG A 131 3.29 -8.10 16.43
N LYS A 132 3.55 -8.36 15.16
CA LYS A 132 3.85 -7.32 14.15
C LYS A 132 2.63 -6.46 13.81
N GLY A 133 1.44 -7.03 13.87
CA GLY A 133 0.19 -6.35 13.56
C GLY A 133 -0.40 -5.52 14.70
N LEU A 134 0.14 -5.57 15.92
CA LEU A 134 -0.43 -4.85 17.09
C LEU A 134 -0.53 -3.36 16.84
N TYR A 135 0.56 -2.70 16.47
CA TYR A 135 0.61 -1.25 16.32
C TYR A 135 -0.41 -0.71 15.29
N PRO A 136 -0.46 -1.22 14.05
CA PRO A 136 -1.45 -0.75 13.08
C PRO A 136 -2.88 -1.13 13.46
N THR A 137 -3.11 -2.33 14.02
CA THR A 137 -4.46 -2.78 14.40
C THR A 137 -5.03 -1.90 15.50
N LEU A 138 -4.30 -1.71 16.59
CA LEU A 138 -4.72 -0.83 17.70
C LEU A 138 -4.90 0.61 17.24
N GLY A 139 -3.97 1.09 16.41
CA GLY A 139 -4.08 2.42 15.84
C GLY A 139 -5.35 2.63 15.01
N SER A 140 -5.82 1.59 14.31
CA SER A 140 -7.06 1.67 13.52
C SER A 140 -8.33 1.59 14.35
N LEU A 141 -8.26 0.96 15.53
CA LEU A 141 -9.38 0.78 16.45
C LEU A 141 -9.60 1.96 17.39
N ARG A 142 -8.62 2.89 17.48
CA ARG A 142 -8.73 4.07 18.33
C ARG A 142 -9.97 4.90 18.01
N LYS A 143 -10.45 5.63 18.99
CA LYS A 143 -11.50 6.63 18.77
C LYS A 143 -11.03 7.66 17.72
N THR A 144 -11.85 7.91 16.72
CA THR A 144 -11.58 8.94 15.70
C THR A 144 -11.36 10.32 16.35
N GLY A 145 -10.37 11.05 15.87
CA GLY A 145 -9.99 12.35 16.42
C GLY A 145 -8.92 12.27 17.52
N THR A 146 -8.52 11.06 17.96
CA THR A 146 -7.45 10.92 18.95
C THR A 146 -6.08 10.67 18.30
N SER A 147 -5.02 11.11 18.95
CA SER A 147 -3.63 10.83 18.59
C SER A 147 -3.12 9.59 19.31
N ILE A 148 -2.27 8.80 18.63
CA ILE A 148 -1.61 7.64 19.24
C ILE A 148 -0.40 8.14 20.02
N ILE A 149 -0.25 7.63 21.23
CA ILE A 149 0.96 7.72 22.05
C ILE A 149 1.56 6.33 22.13
N THR A 150 2.83 6.23 21.82
CA THR A 150 3.64 5.02 22.01
C THR A 150 4.96 5.40 22.62
N GLU A 151 5.33 4.70 23.69
CA GLU A 151 6.61 4.87 24.38
C GLU A 151 7.19 3.51 24.72
N ASP A 152 8.46 3.49 25.05
CA ASP A 152 9.15 2.31 25.54
C ASP A 152 9.96 2.62 26.80
N ILE A 153 10.00 1.65 27.71
CA ILE A 153 10.84 1.68 28.91
C ILE A 153 11.63 0.38 28.99
N ALA A 154 12.74 0.41 29.69
CA ALA A 154 13.51 -0.79 30.02
C ALA A 154 13.68 -0.92 31.53
N VAL A 155 13.44 -2.12 32.04
CA VAL A 155 13.63 -2.48 33.44
C VAL A 155 14.43 -3.79 33.56
N ASP A 156 15.00 -4.07 34.70
CA ASP A 156 15.54 -5.41 34.96
C ASP A 156 14.44 -6.47 34.74
N THR A 157 14.76 -7.59 34.11
CA THR A 157 13.79 -8.64 33.78
C THR A 157 12.99 -9.15 34.99
N LYS A 158 13.58 -9.13 36.19
CA LYS A 158 12.88 -9.45 37.46
C LYS A 158 11.77 -8.46 37.80
N ASN A 159 11.82 -7.23 37.25
CA ASN A 159 10.85 -6.17 37.49
C ASN A 159 9.77 -6.09 36.39
N LEU A 160 9.76 -7.00 35.41
CA LEU A 160 8.80 -6.96 34.30
C LEU A 160 7.35 -6.95 34.79
N ALA A 161 6.95 -7.93 35.61
CA ALA A 161 5.58 -7.99 36.08
C ALA A 161 5.18 -6.79 36.96
N PRO A 162 5.99 -6.34 37.94
CA PRO A 162 5.72 -5.07 38.66
C PRO A 162 5.59 -3.87 37.74
N ALA A 163 6.46 -3.74 36.72
CA ALA A 163 6.39 -2.62 35.76
C ALA A 163 5.10 -2.66 34.92
N ILE A 164 4.65 -3.83 34.48
CA ILE A 164 3.39 -4.01 33.76
C ILE A 164 2.21 -3.58 34.65
N ARG A 165 2.20 -4.00 35.92
CA ARG A 165 1.18 -3.56 36.90
C ARG A 165 1.21 -2.04 37.10
N GLY A 166 2.40 -1.47 37.19
CA GLY A 166 2.59 -0.01 37.30
C GLY A 166 2.02 0.72 36.10
N LEU A 167 2.31 0.27 34.86
CA LEU A 167 1.75 0.84 33.63
C LEU A 167 0.22 0.76 33.61
N LYS A 168 -0.38 -0.41 33.92
CA LYS A 168 -1.84 -0.57 34.02
C LYS A 168 -2.45 0.39 35.06
N ASN A 169 -1.77 0.61 36.20
CA ASN A 169 -2.21 1.56 37.21
C ASN A 169 -2.14 3.01 36.72
N ILE A 170 -1.08 3.40 36.01
CA ILE A 170 -0.95 4.71 35.38
C ILE A 170 -2.08 4.94 34.38
N PHE A 171 -2.35 3.94 33.51
CA PHE A 171 -3.43 4.03 32.53
C PHE A 171 -4.80 4.23 33.20
N ASN A 172 -5.11 3.45 34.22
CA ASN A 172 -6.36 3.60 34.98
C ASN A 172 -6.44 4.98 35.66
N LYS A 173 -5.36 5.44 36.35
CA LYS A 173 -5.30 6.73 37.00
C LYS A 173 -5.49 7.91 36.05
N ARG A 174 -4.99 7.77 34.80
CA ARG A 174 -4.99 8.82 33.78
C ARG A 174 -6.06 8.61 32.69
N GLU A 175 -6.96 7.65 32.89
CA GLU A 175 -8.11 7.36 31.99
C GLU A 175 -7.73 6.91 30.57
N PHE A 176 -6.61 6.23 30.42
CA PHE A 176 -6.19 5.59 29.17
C PHE A 176 -6.68 4.13 29.11
N HIS A 177 -7.99 3.96 28.92
CA HIS A 177 -8.65 2.65 28.99
C HIS A 177 -8.39 1.75 27.74
N ASP A 178 -7.76 2.29 26.72
CA ASP A 178 -7.32 1.58 25.50
C ASP A 178 -5.81 1.25 25.53
N GLY A 179 -5.16 1.44 26.67
CA GLY A 179 -3.73 1.19 26.85
C GLY A 179 -3.39 -0.29 26.71
N VAL A 180 -2.44 -0.61 25.84
CA VAL A 180 -1.98 -1.96 25.51
C VAL A 180 -0.49 -2.06 25.76
N ILE A 181 -0.03 -3.13 26.41
CA ILE A 181 1.37 -3.35 26.80
C ILE A 181 1.92 -4.58 26.10
N PHE A 182 3.07 -4.43 25.47
CA PHE A 182 3.84 -5.52 24.84
C PHE A 182 5.33 -5.20 24.90
N GLY A 183 6.20 -6.10 24.48
CA GLY A 183 7.62 -5.79 24.47
C GLY A 183 8.54 -6.99 24.40
N HIS A 184 9.84 -6.69 24.48
CA HIS A 184 10.91 -7.67 24.41
C HIS A 184 11.26 -8.18 25.83
N ALA A 185 10.51 -9.17 26.33
CA ALA A 185 10.65 -9.66 27.70
C ALA A 185 12.05 -10.17 28.00
N LYS A 186 12.75 -10.75 27.01
CA LYS A 186 14.12 -11.22 27.14
C LYS A 186 15.09 -10.14 27.64
N ASP A 187 14.85 -8.89 27.25
CA ASP A 187 15.73 -7.75 27.49
C ASP A 187 15.13 -6.75 28.49
N GLY A 188 13.95 -7.04 29.04
CA GLY A 188 13.28 -6.17 30.01
C GLY A 188 12.66 -4.90 29.38
N ASN A 189 12.51 -4.89 28.06
CA ASN A 189 11.95 -3.76 27.35
C ASN A 189 10.43 -3.92 27.19
N LEU A 190 9.69 -2.90 27.62
CA LEU A 190 8.23 -2.81 27.52
C LEU A 190 7.84 -1.62 26.66
N HIS A 191 6.96 -1.87 25.71
CA HIS A 191 6.28 -0.85 24.91
C HIS A 191 4.84 -0.72 25.36
N PHE A 192 4.27 0.44 25.14
CA PHE A 192 2.82 0.58 25.21
C PHE A 192 2.28 1.45 24.08
N ILE A 193 1.00 1.26 23.78
CA ILE A 193 0.23 2.07 22.84
C ILE A 193 -1.05 2.49 23.57
N THR A 194 -1.40 3.77 23.48
CA THR A 194 -2.68 4.29 23.93
C THR A 194 -3.11 5.46 23.05
N SER A 195 -4.33 5.94 23.19
CA SER A 195 -4.80 7.09 22.44
C SER A 195 -5.21 8.26 23.32
N VAL A 196 -5.00 9.48 22.85
CA VAL A 196 -5.29 10.70 23.57
C VAL A 196 -5.96 11.73 22.66
N ASP A 197 -6.94 12.43 23.20
CA ASP A 197 -7.55 13.60 22.55
C ASP A 197 -6.74 14.86 22.88
N LEU A 198 -5.85 15.24 21.96
CA LEU A 198 -4.96 16.41 22.12
C LEU A 198 -5.64 17.75 21.81
N ASP A 199 -6.89 17.74 21.31
CA ASP A 199 -7.72 18.95 21.21
C ASP A 199 -8.46 19.29 22.51
N ASN A 200 -8.42 18.38 23.50
CA ASN A 200 -9.15 18.50 24.74
C ASN A 200 -8.20 18.80 25.92
N VAL A 201 -8.50 19.85 26.70
CA VAL A 201 -7.70 20.24 27.87
C VAL A 201 -7.52 19.07 28.86
N ARG A 202 -8.56 18.23 29.09
CA ARG A 202 -8.47 17.06 29.97
C ARG A 202 -7.52 16.02 29.40
N GLY A 203 -7.60 15.77 28.09
CA GLY A 203 -6.70 14.83 27.40
C GLY A 203 -5.24 15.26 27.49
N VAL A 204 -4.95 16.53 27.23
CA VAL A 204 -3.61 17.11 27.36
C VAL A 204 -3.09 17.00 28.81
N LYS A 205 -3.92 17.29 29.82
CA LYS A 205 -3.54 17.15 31.25
C LYS A 205 -3.31 15.69 31.64
N ASN A 206 -4.11 14.77 31.15
CA ASN A 206 -3.93 13.33 31.39
C ASN A 206 -2.62 12.84 30.76
N TYR A 207 -2.30 13.28 29.53
CA TYR A 207 -1.05 12.98 28.87
C TYR A 207 0.17 13.51 29.67
N GLU A 208 0.17 14.77 30.07
CA GLU A 208 1.23 15.37 30.91
C GLU A 208 1.45 14.52 32.19
N GLY A 209 0.36 14.24 32.91
CA GLY A 209 0.47 13.46 34.13
C GLY A 209 0.87 11.99 33.88
N MET A 210 0.55 11.39 32.76
CA MET A 210 1.02 10.05 32.40
C MET A 210 2.54 10.05 32.20
N MET A 211 3.09 11.03 31.51
CA MET A 211 4.53 11.16 31.30
C MET A 211 5.31 11.37 32.59
N ASP A 212 4.78 12.19 33.50
CA ASP A 212 5.35 12.40 34.83
C ASP A 212 5.33 11.10 35.67
N ASP A 213 4.17 10.42 35.76
CA ASP A 213 4.01 9.16 36.49
C ASP A 213 4.91 8.05 35.89
N LEU A 214 5.03 7.98 34.54
CA LEU A 214 5.90 7.02 33.85
C LEU A 214 7.37 7.24 34.20
N SER A 215 7.82 8.50 34.21
CA SER A 215 9.19 8.87 34.59
C SER A 215 9.49 8.51 36.04
N GLU A 216 8.59 8.86 36.96
CA GLU A 216 8.74 8.56 38.41
C GLU A 216 8.81 7.04 38.65
N MET A 217 7.91 6.27 38.06
CA MET A 217 7.89 4.82 38.20
C MET A 217 9.19 4.20 37.63
N THR A 218 9.56 4.56 36.40
CA THR A 218 10.68 3.91 35.70
C THR A 218 12.01 4.21 36.38
N LEU A 219 12.27 5.48 36.69
CA LEU A 219 13.54 5.90 37.29
C LEU A 219 13.56 5.71 38.82
N GLY A 220 12.48 6.06 39.51
CA GLY A 220 12.44 6.04 40.96
C GLY A 220 12.19 4.68 41.57
N GLU A 221 11.24 3.89 41.04
CA GLU A 221 10.91 2.58 41.61
C GLU A 221 11.78 1.46 41.06
N PHE A 222 12.04 1.44 39.71
CA PHE A 222 12.70 0.33 39.07
C PHE A 222 14.17 0.59 38.71
N ASN A 223 14.68 1.81 38.85
CA ASN A 223 16.01 2.22 38.39
C ASN A 223 16.25 1.79 36.94
N GLY A 224 15.21 1.98 36.12
CA GLY A 224 15.17 1.60 34.72
C GLY A 224 15.64 2.71 33.79
N SER A 225 15.38 2.54 32.49
CA SER A 225 15.62 3.54 31.44
C SER A 225 14.30 3.96 30.81
N LEU A 226 14.16 5.26 30.55
CA LEU A 226 12.99 5.83 29.89
C LEU A 226 12.94 5.57 28.39
N LYS A 227 14.05 5.10 27.83
CA LYS A 227 14.16 4.69 26.42
C LYS A 227 15.04 3.47 26.26
N ALA A 228 14.52 2.47 25.56
CA ALA A 228 15.26 1.27 25.21
C ALA A 228 15.68 1.26 23.74
N GLU A 229 14.73 1.31 22.79
CA GLU A 229 15.01 1.21 21.36
C GLU A 229 14.36 2.28 20.48
N HIS A 230 13.25 2.91 20.92
CA HIS A 230 12.52 3.90 20.11
C HIS A 230 13.25 5.24 19.96
N GLY A 231 14.32 5.47 20.72
CA GLY A 231 15.01 6.75 20.82
C GLY A 231 14.26 7.74 21.73
N THR A 232 14.99 8.75 22.20
CA THR A 232 14.46 9.77 23.11
C THR A 232 13.47 10.70 22.38
N GLY A 233 13.83 11.08 21.17
CA GLY A 233 13.06 12.05 20.42
C GLY A 233 12.95 13.38 21.15
N ARG A 234 11.97 14.18 20.75
CA ARG A 234 11.57 15.42 21.44
C ARG A 234 10.70 15.12 22.67
N ASN A 235 9.94 14.03 22.60
CA ASN A 235 8.95 13.68 23.62
C ASN A 235 9.57 13.37 24.98
N MET A 236 10.68 12.64 25.01
CA MET A 236 11.38 12.28 26.25
C MET A 236 12.56 13.21 26.57
N ALA A 237 12.88 14.18 25.72
CA ALA A 237 14.00 15.11 25.94
C ALA A 237 13.90 15.88 27.28
N ALA A 238 12.69 16.13 27.75
CA ALA A 238 12.44 16.79 29.06
C ALA A 238 12.92 15.97 30.26
N PHE A 239 13.06 14.65 30.12
CA PHE A 239 13.35 13.71 31.23
C PHE A 239 14.79 13.18 31.21
N VAL A 240 15.59 13.51 30.16
CA VAL A 240 16.96 13.00 29.98
C VAL A 240 17.88 13.39 31.13
N GLU A 241 17.77 14.64 31.64
CA GLU A 241 18.58 15.08 32.80
C GLU A 241 18.22 14.29 34.04
N ALA A 242 16.94 13.94 34.25
CA ALA A 242 16.50 13.14 35.39
C ALA A 242 17.07 11.71 35.34
N GLU A 243 17.15 11.11 34.13
CA GLU A 243 17.69 9.75 33.93
C GLU A 243 19.22 9.72 34.09
N TRP A 244 19.94 10.63 33.43
CA TRP A 244 21.41 10.58 33.34
C TRP A 244 22.12 11.39 34.45
N GLY A 245 21.39 12.27 35.12
CA GLY A 245 21.94 13.23 36.10
C GLY A 245 22.63 14.41 35.43
N GLY A 246 22.65 15.55 36.15
CA GLY A 246 23.18 16.81 35.64
C GLY A 246 24.61 16.75 35.08
N PRO A 247 25.58 16.09 35.75
CA PRO A 247 26.95 16.02 35.22
C PRO A 247 27.06 15.37 33.83
N LEU A 248 26.38 14.24 33.58
CA LEU A 248 26.39 13.57 32.27
C LEU A 248 25.62 14.36 31.23
N TYR A 249 24.51 14.96 31.63
CA TYR A 249 23.72 15.81 30.73
C TYR A 249 24.51 17.03 30.26
N GLU A 250 25.32 17.65 31.13
CA GLU A 250 26.21 18.74 30.74
C GLU A 250 27.34 18.30 29.81
N ILE A 251 27.84 17.06 29.97
CA ILE A 251 28.82 16.48 29.01
C ILE A 251 28.18 16.33 27.63
N MET A 252 26.94 15.85 27.54
CA MET A 252 26.23 15.75 26.25
C MET A 252 26.08 17.14 25.59
N TRP A 253 25.73 18.17 26.33
CA TRP A 253 25.65 19.55 25.85
C TRP A 253 27.01 20.08 25.35
N ARG A 254 28.08 19.73 26.04
CA ARG A 254 29.45 20.12 25.62
C ARG A 254 29.85 19.42 24.32
N ILE A 255 29.54 18.13 24.17
CA ILE A 255 29.77 17.37 22.92
C ILE A 255 28.97 18.03 21.79
N LYS A 256 27.69 18.32 22.02
CA LYS A 256 26.82 19.00 21.05
C LYS A 256 27.42 20.33 20.60
N SER A 257 27.83 21.18 21.53
CA SER A 257 28.38 22.50 21.22
C SER A 257 29.72 22.45 20.49
N LEU A 258 30.51 21.40 20.71
CA LEU A 258 31.78 21.19 19.98
C LEU A 258 31.58 20.69 18.55
N ALA A 259 30.62 19.76 18.36
CA ALA A 259 30.36 19.13 17.05
C ALA A 259 29.38 19.95 16.20
N ASP A 260 28.49 20.68 16.80
CA ASP A 260 27.44 21.46 16.17
C ASP A 260 27.28 22.83 16.88
N PRO A 261 28.22 23.75 16.71
CA PRO A 261 28.20 25.05 17.41
C PRO A 261 27.02 25.94 17.02
N CYS A 262 26.39 25.68 15.87
CA CYS A 262 25.19 26.40 15.41
C CYS A 262 23.87 25.73 15.81
N HIS A 263 23.90 24.60 16.50
CA HIS A 263 22.74 23.83 16.95
C HIS A 263 21.71 23.53 15.85
N ILE A 264 22.19 23.17 14.64
CA ILE A 264 21.36 22.85 13.47
C ILE A 264 21.04 21.35 13.34
N LEU A 265 21.84 20.48 13.97
CA LEU A 265 21.62 19.04 13.93
C LEU A 265 20.50 18.64 14.90
N ASN A 266 19.41 18.15 14.35
CA ASN A 266 18.28 17.58 15.04
C ASN A 266 17.85 18.38 16.31
N PRO A 267 17.42 19.64 16.16
CA PRO A 267 17.10 20.51 17.31
C PRO A 267 15.97 19.92 18.13
N ASP A 268 16.01 20.18 19.45
CA ASP A 268 15.04 19.76 20.47
C ASP A 268 14.94 18.24 20.72
N VAL A 269 15.68 17.41 20.01
CA VAL A 269 15.74 15.96 20.22
C VAL A 269 16.88 15.61 21.16
N LEU A 270 16.65 14.71 22.11
CA LEU A 270 17.58 14.23 23.12
C LEU A 270 17.98 15.31 24.14
N LEU A 271 18.34 16.49 23.69
CA LEU A 271 18.83 17.60 24.52
C LEU A 271 17.88 18.80 24.43
N ASN A 272 17.25 19.15 25.55
CA ASN A 272 16.45 20.37 25.68
C ASN A 272 16.45 20.87 27.10
N ARG A 273 16.64 22.17 27.29
CA ARG A 273 16.59 22.82 28.62
C ARG A 273 15.15 23.07 29.10
N ASP A 274 14.17 22.98 28.20
CA ASP A 274 12.77 23.18 28.54
C ASP A 274 12.17 21.85 29.01
N GLN A 275 11.91 21.76 30.31
CA GLN A 275 11.30 20.59 30.94
C GLN A 275 9.83 20.34 30.48
N LYS A 276 9.25 21.25 29.71
CA LYS A 276 7.90 21.11 29.15
C LYS A 276 7.89 21.03 27.62
N ILE A 277 9.04 20.68 27.00
CA ILE A 277 9.14 20.60 25.55
C ILE A 277 8.16 19.56 24.95
N HIS A 278 7.90 18.46 25.66
CA HIS A 278 6.95 17.42 25.27
C HIS A 278 5.49 17.89 25.25
N MET A 279 5.19 19.02 25.89
CA MET A 279 3.86 19.65 25.93
C MET A 279 3.67 20.73 24.86
N LYS A 280 4.72 21.05 24.08
CA LYS A 280 4.66 22.09 23.05
C LYS A 280 4.42 21.47 21.68
N ASP A 281 3.68 22.21 20.84
CA ASP A 281 3.37 21.83 19.46
C ASP A 281 2.81 20.40 19.35
N LEU A 282 1.91 20.07 20.26
CA LEU A 282 1.18 18.81 20.23
C LEU A 282 0.40 18.71 18.93
N LYS A 283 0.40 17.52 18.30
CA LYS A 283 -0.24 17.28 17.02
C LYS A 283 -1.60 16.58 17.19
N PRO A 284 -2.71 17.32 17.22
CA PRO A 284 -4.02 16.72 17.18
C PRO A 284 -4.26 16.04 15.83
N MET A 285 -5.13 15.03 15.81
CA MET A 285 -5.52 14.31 14.60
C MET A 285 -7.02 14.50 14.34
N PRO A 286 -7.45 15.69 13.86
CA PRO A 286 -8.86 15.96 13.62
C PRO A 286 -9.42 15.01 12.55
N GLN A 287 -10.69 14.67 12.70
CA GLN A 287 -11.44 13.91 11.71
C GLN A 287 -11.57 14.72 10.42
N VAL A 288 -11.24 14.11 9.29
CA VAL A 288 -11.24 14.78 7.97
C VAL A 288 -12.03 14.04 6.91
N HIS A 289 -12.01 12.70 6.91
CA HIS A 289 -12.71 11.88 5.93
C HIS A 289 -12.74 10.41 6.39
N ASP A 290 -13.91 9.77 6.35
CA ASP A 290 -14.14 8.41 6.87
C ASP A 290 -13.16 7.37 6.32
N GLU A 291 -12.75 7.47 5.04
CA GLU A 291 -11.79 6.57 4.40
C GLU A 291 -10.42 6.58 5.08
N VAL A 292 -10.00 7.74 5.64
CA VAL A 292 -8.63 7.94 6.11
C VAL A 292 -8.50 8.26 7.60
N ASP A 293 -9.61 8.43 8.31
CA ASP A 293 -9.56 8.86 9.72
C ASP A 293 -8.90 7.84 10.64
N LYS A 294 -8.91 6.55 10.28
CA LYS A 294 -8.14 5.51 10.96
C LYS A 294 -6.62 5.55 10.70
N CYS A 295 -6.11 6.45 9.84
CA CYS A 295 -4.69 6.58 9.54
C CYS A 295 -3.88 7.00 10.77
N ILE A 296 -2.82 6.25 11.07
CA ILE A 296 -1.85 6.52 12.16
C ILE A 296 -0.56 7.18 11.67
N GLU A 297 -0.49 7.53 10.39
CA GLU A 297 0.65 8.19 9.76
C GLU A 297 1.97 7.40 9.81
N CYS A 298 1.92 6.07 9.82
CA CYS A 298 3.09 5.18 9.88
C CYS A 298 4.00 5.21 8.64
N GLY A 299 3.50 5.65 7.47
CA GLY A 299 4.30 5.87 6.26
C GLY A 299 4.48 4.66 5.32
N PHE A 300 4.02 3.45 5.66
CA PHE A 300 4.19 2.28 4.79
C PHE A 300 3.71 2.49 3.34
N CYS A 301 2.63 3.22 3.17
CA CYS A 301 2.05 3.54 1.85
C CYS A 301 2.90 4.49 0.99
N GLU A 302 3.98 5.09 1.53
CA GLU A 302 4.75 6.11 0.79
C GLU A 302 5.63 5.50 -0.30
N ARG A 303 6.20 4.32 -0.05
CA ARG A 303 7.16 3.68 -0.97
C ARG A 303 6.57 3.37 -2.34
N ILE A 304 5.29 2.99 -2.39
CA ILE A 304 4.58 2.57 -3.61
C ILE A 304 3.97 3.74 -4.39
N CYS A 305 3.94 4.94 -3.80
CA CYS A 305 3.26 6.09 -4.39
C CYS A 305 4.05 6.72 -5.54
N PRO A 306 3.44 6.88 -6.74
CA PRO A 306 4.11 7.48 -7.89
C PRO A 306 4.46 8.97 -7.72
N SER A 307 3.84 9.67 -6.78
CA SER A 307 4.13 11.08 -6.49
C SER A 307 5.18 11.27 -5.39
N ARG A 308 5.75 10.19 -4.82
CA ARG A 308 6.84 10.28 -3.85
C ARG A 308 8.02 11.04 -4.44
N GLY A 309 8.54 12.01 -3.71
CA GLY A 309 9.65 12.86 -4.15
C GLY A 309 9.31 13.90 -5.23
N LEU A 310 8.10 13.88 -5.77
CA LEU A 310 7.58 14.91 -6.69
C LEU A 310 6.67 15.90 -5.95
N THR A 311 5.68 15.38 -5.24
CA THR A 311 4.69 16.15 -4.48
C THR A 311 4.36 15.43 -3.16
N LEU A 312 3.06 15.25 -2.83
CA LEU A 312 2.61 14.61 -1.60
C LEU A 312 2.43 13.10 -1.79
N THR A 313 2.87 12.32 -0.80
CA THR A 313 2.56 10.89 -0.64
C THR A 313 1.18 10.69 -0.01
N PRO A 314 0.63 9.45 0.05
CA PRO A 314 -0.65 9.20 0.70
C PRO A 314 -0.70 9.70 2.14
N ARG A 315 0.31 9.37 2.98
CA ARG A 315 0.40 9.85 4.35
C ARG A 315 0.46 11.37 4.42
N GLN A 316 1.29 12.00 3.59
CA GLN A 316 1.44 13.45 3.56
C GLN A 316 0.13 14.14 3.15
N ARG A 317 -0.64 13.57 2.19
CA ARG A 317 -1.96 14.10 1.83
C ARG A 317 -2.91 14.11 3.03
N ILE A 318 -2.94 13.03 3.80
CA ILE A 318 -3.78 12.93 5.00
C ILE A 318 -3.34 13.94 6.05
N ALA A 319 -2.02 14.05 6.31
CA ALA A 319 -1.47 14.98 7.29
C ALA A 319 -1.76 16.45 6.90
N VAL A 320 -1.57 16.82 5.62
CA VAL A 320 -1.89 18.18 5.14
C VAL A 320 -3.39 18.46 5.20
N LEU A 321 -4.24 17.47 4.91
CA LEU A 321 -5.69 17.63 5.01
C LEU A 321 -6.12 17.85 6.47
N ARG A 322 -5.52 17.14 7.44
CA ARG A 322 -5.75 17.36 8.86
C ARG A 322 -5.30 18.76 9.29
N GLU A 323 -4.11 19.16 8.87
CA GLU A 323 -3.59 20.50 9.15
C GLU A 323 -4.48 21.59 8.55
N SER A 324 -4.96 21.41 7.33
CA SER A 324 -5.84 22.39 6.67
C SER A 324 -7.19 22.60 7.38
N LYS A 325 -7.59 21.63 8.21
CA LYS A 325 -8.80 21.76 9.05
C LYS A 325 -8.57 22.67 10.26
N LEU A 326 -7.36 22.66 10.79
CA LEU A 326 -6.95 23.50 11.92
C LEU A 326 -6.52 24.89 11.45
N ASN A 327 -5.75 24.92 10.35
CA ASN A 327 -5.17 26.11 9.74
C ASN A 327 -5.54 26.15 8.27
N PRO A 328 -6.59 26.87 7.87
CA PRO A 328 -7.07 26.93 6.48
C PRO A 328 -5.96 27.36 5.52
N ILE A 329 -5.90 26.70 4.35
CA ILE A 329 -4.91 26.99 3.31
C ILE A 329 -5.15 28.40 2.76
N PRO A 330 -4.12 29.27 2.72
CA PRO A 330 -4.23 30.59 2.13
C PRO A 330 -4.66 30.53 0.66
N GLU A 331 -5.46 31.48 0.21
CA GLU A 331 -5.93 31.53 -1.19
C GLU A 331 -4.77 31.55 -2.20
N SER A 332 -3.66 32.20 -1.85
CA SER A 332 -2.44 32.23 -2.66
C SER A 332 -1.78 30.87 -2.87
N GLU A 333 -2.05 29.89 -2.00
CA GLU A 333 -1.45 28.54 -2.00
C GLU A 333 -2.42 27.48 -2.55
N LEU A 334 -3.70 27.80 -2.74
CA LEU A 334 -4.72 26.84 -3.18
C LEU A 334 -4.35 26.13 -4.50
N GLN A 335 -3.72 26.85 -5.43
CA GLN A 335 -3.32 26.25 -6.72
C GLN A 335 -2.22 25.21 -6.51
N ALA A 336 -1.20 25.51 -5.71
CA ALA A 336 -0.11 24.60 -5.39
C ALA A 336 -0.63 23.41 -4.58
N PHE A 337 -1.53 23.65 -3.64
CA PHE A 337 -2.20 22.60 -2.88
C PHE A 337 -2.99 21.66 -3.79
N ASN A 338 -3.85 22.19 -4.67
CA ASN A 338 -4.65 21.36 -5.58
C ASN A 338 -3.77 20.53 -6.51
N TYR A 339 -2.67 21.07 -7.01
CA TYR A 339 -1.70 20.32 -7.79
C TYR A 339 -1.09 19.17 -6.99
N ALA A 340 -0.56 19.46 -5.80
CA ALA A 340 0.11 18.46 -4.98
C ALA A 340 -0.85 17.43 -4.38
N PHE A 341 -2.04 17.84 -3.96
CA PHE A 341 -3.02 17.00 -3.29
C PHE A 341 -3.83 16.14 -4.26
N ASP A 342 -4.42 16.78 -5.29
CA ASP A 342 -5.36 16.14 -6.21
C ASP A 342 -4.71 15.73 -7.53
N GLU A 343 -4.11 16.68 -8.27
CA GLU A 343 -3.72 16.44 -9.66
C GLU A 343 -2.60 15.42 -9.80
N THR A 344 -1.68 15.35 -8.83
CA THR A 344 -0.60 14.34 -8.80
C THR A 344 -0.96 13.05 -8.06
N CYS A 345 -2.22 12.88 -7.63
CA CYS A 345 -2.70 11.58 -7.17
C CYS A 345 -3.18 10.75 -8.37
N ALA A 346 -2.50 9.66 -8.68
CA ALA A 346 -2.89 8.75 -9.76
C ALA A 346 -4.22 8.01 -9.49
N THR A 347 -4.71 8.04 -8.25
CA THR A 347 -5.91 7.33 -7.79
C THR A 347 -5.91 5.83 -8.13
N ASP A 348 -4.72 5.24 -8.17
CA ASP A 348 -4.50 3.83 -8.46
C ASP A 348 -4.93 2.90 -7.32
N GLY A 349 -4.90 3.39 -6.08
CA GLY A 349 -5.27 2.67 -4.87
C GLY A 349 -4.24 1.61 -4.43
N LEU A 350 -3.01 1.61 -4.96
CA LEU A 350 -1.96 0.69 -4.49
C LEU A 350 -1.54 0.98 -3.05
N CYS A 351 -1.69 2.23 -2.61
CA CYS A 351 -1.43 2.61 -1.22
C CYS A 351 -2.23 1.79 -0.19
N GLU A 352 -3.37 1.22 -0.59
CA GLU A 352 -4.18 0.32 0.21
C GLU A 352 -3.49 -1.03 0.47
N LEU A 353 -2.74 -1.56 -0.53
CA LEU A 353 -2.04 -2.84 -0.42
C LEU A 353 -0.90 -2.82 0.61
N ASP A 354 -0.20 -1.69 0.71
CA ASP A 354 0.88 -1.50 1.68
C ASP A 354 0.37 -0.97 3.03
N CYS A 355 -0.90 -0.55 3.10
CA CYS A 355 -1.47 -0.02 4.32
C CYS A 355 -1.91 -1.14 5.26
N PRO A 356 -1.33 -1.24 6.48
CA PRO A 356 -1.71 -2.29 7.44
C PRO A 356 -3.19 -2.28 7.83
N VAL A 357 -3.89 -1.16 7.57
CA VAL A 357 -5.31 -0.97 7.89
C VAL A 357 -6.17 -0.66 6.65
N ASN A 358 -5.65 -1.03 5.47
CA ASN A 358 -6.34 -0.99 4.19
C ASN A 358 -6.95 0.39 3.83
N ILE A 359 -6.17 1.48 4.02
CA ILE A 359 -6.61 2.83 3.64
C ILE A 359 -6.32 3.09 2.17
N ASN A 360 -7.36 3.44 1.42
CA ASN A 360 -7.27 3.87 0.04
C ASN A 360 -7.33 5.40 -0.09
N THR A 361 -6.18 6.07 0.02
CA THR A 361 -6.12 7.54 -0.14
C THR A 361 -6.62 7.99 -1.53
N GLY A 362 -6.48 7.14 -2.56
CA GLY A 362 -7.03 7.42 -3.89
C GLY A 362 -8.56 7.48 -3.90
N ALA A 363 -9.25 6.70 -3.07
CA ALA A 363 -10.70 6.77 -2.90
C ALA A 363 -11.12 8.10 -2.26
N MET A 364 -10.43 8.53 -1.20
CA MET A 364 -10.63 9.85 -0.60
C MET A 364 -10.47 10.97 -1.63
N VAL A 365 -9.37 10.99 -2.37
CA VAL A 365 -9.13 12.04 -3.39
C VAL A 365 -10.23 12.03 -4.45
N LYS A 366 -10.69 10.86 -4.91
CA LYS A 366 -11.81 10.76 -5.86
C LYS A 366 -13.11 11.31 -5.28
N SER A 367 -13.43 11.02 -4.02
CA SER A 367 -14.64 11.53 -3.37
C SER A 367 -14.61 13.05 -3.24
N MET A 368 -13.44 13.64 -2.98
CA MET A 368 -13.27 15.11 -2.89
C MET A 368 -13.36 15.81 -4.24
N ARG A 369 -13.07 15.11 -5.36
CA ARG A 369 -13.30 15.60 -6.73
C ARG A 369 -14.79 15.71 -7.07
N ASN A 370 -15.62 14.94 -6.36
CA ASN A 370 -17.07 14.89 -6.58
C ASN A 370 -17.73 16.14 -5.96
N ASP A 371 -17.40 17.33 -6.49
CA ASP A 371 -18.05 18.57 -6.08
C ASP A 371 -19.45 18.66 -6.72
N PRO A 372 -20.52 18.65 -5.91
CA PRO A 372 -21.90 18.80 -6.41
C PRO A 372 -22.12 20.10 -7.17
N ASN A 373 -21.28 21.13 -6.93
CA ASN A 373 -21.36 22.43 -7.59
C ASN A 373 -20.58 22.47 -8.91
N SER A 374 -19.73 21.49 -9.22
CA SER A 374 -19.00 21.35 -10.47
C SER A 374 -19.76 20.52 -11.51
N GLU A 375 -21.09 20.66 -11.62
CA GLU A 375 -21.88 19.95 -12.63
C GLU A 375 -21.38 20.28 -14.04
N SER A 376 -20.45 19.47 -14.51
CA SER A 376 -20.06 19.47 -15.91
C SER A 376 -21.27 19.05 -16.76
N ILE A 377 -21.87 20.00 -17.47
CA ILE A 377 -22.96 19.75 -18.43
C ILE A 377 -22.51 18.71 -19.49
N LEU A 378 -21.21 18.60 -19.72
CA LEU A 378 -20.63 17.70 -20.72
C LEU A 378 -20.68 16.22 -20.29
N ALA A 379 -20.51 15.90 -19.01
CA ALA A 379 -20.45 14.50 -18.56
C ALA A 379 -21.78 13.75 -18.78
N PRO A 380 -22.97 14.29 -18.40
CA PRO A 380 -24.27 13.69 -18.75
C PRO A 380 -24.50 13.60 -20.26
N TYR A 381 -24.08 14.63 -21.02
CA TYR A 381 -24.20 14.59 -22.47
C TYR A 381 -23.36 13.45 -23.09
N PHE A 382 -22.10 13.28 -22.66
CA PHE A 382 -21.26 12.19 -23.10
C PHE A 382 -21.81 10.81 -22.70
N ARG A 383 -22.37 10.67 -21.49
CA ARG A 383 -23.04 9.44 -21.08
C ARG A 383 -24.15 9.05 -22.05
N ASN A 384 -25.06 9.98 -22.32
CA ASN A 384 -26.23 9.73 -23.16
C ASN A 384 -25.89 9.52 -24.64
N ASN A 385 -24.75 10.04 -25.08
CA ASN A 385 -24.28 9.96 -26.46
C ASN A 385 -22.88 9.29 -26.56
N PHE A 386 -22.65 8.25 -25.77
CA PHE A 386 -21.32 7.65 -25.58
C PHE A 386 -20.65 7.23 -26.89
N ARG A 387 -21.39 6.58 -27.80
CA ARG A 387 -20.91 6.19 -29.11
C ARG A 387 -20.44 7.38 -29.95
N LEU A 388 -21.23 8.48 -29.95
CA LEU A 388 -20.88 9.73 -30.65
C LEU A 388 -19.64 10.37 -30.01
N GLY A 389 -19.57 10.40 -28.68
CA GLY A 389 -18.43 10.93 -27.93
C GLY A 389 -17.12 10.22 -28.30
N LEU A 390 -17.11 8.88 -28.34
CA LEU A 390 -15.94 8.14 -28.79
C LEU A 390 -15.57 8.39 -30.26
N SER A 391 -16.58 8.56 -31.13
CA SER A 391 -16.34 8.94 -32.54
C SER A 391 -15.69 10.31 -32.65
N MET A 392 -16.12 11.27 -31.84
CA MET A 392 -15.51 12.61 -31.77
C MET A 392 -14.06 12.54 -31.30
N ILE A 393 -13.77 11.76 -30.23
CA ILE A 393 -12.40 11.56 -29.76
C ILE A 393 -11.53 10.95 -30.86
N ARG A 394 -11.98 9.90 -31.53
CA ARG A 394 -11.25 9.31 -32.67
C ARG A 394 -10.99 10.31 -33.79
N SER A 395 -11.99 11.12 -34.14
CA SER A 395 -11.86 12.17 -35.18
C SER A 395 -10.86 13.24 -34.76
N SER A 396 -10.88 13.67 -33.49
CA SER A 396 -9.90 14.63 -32.97
C SER A 396 -8.47 14.08 -33.02
N ILE A 397 -8.29 12.78 -32.68
CA ILE A 397 -6.97 12.13 -32.78
C ILE A 397 -6.52 12.07 -34.26
N ARG A 398 -7.40 11.75 -35.21
CA ARG A 398 -7.05 11.78 -36.66
C ARG A 398 -6.63 13.15 -37.13
N VAL A 399 -7.32 14.21 -36.69
CA VAL A 399 -6.93 15.59 -36.96
C VAL A 399 -5.55 15.87 -36.37
N GLY A 400 -5.30 15.45 -35.10
CA GLY A 400 -3.99 15.56 -34.47
C GLY A 400 -2.89 14.83 -35.25
N GLN A 401 -3.14 13.59 -35.69
CA GLN A 401 -2.21 12.81 -36.52
C GLN A 401 -1.90 13.51 -37.85
N PHE A 402 -2.90 14.12 -38.47
CA PHE A 402 -2.69 14.91 -39.69
C PHE A 402 -1.77 16.12 -39.43
N PHE A 403 -1.97 16.85 -38.35
CA PHE A 403 -1.09 17.96 -37.97
C PHE A 403 0.31 17.45 -37.56
N GLU A 404 0.39 16.32 -36.83
CA GLU A 404 1.67 15.67 -36.50
C GLU A 404 2.48 15.38 -37.76
N LEU A 405 1.86 14.86 -38.81
CA LEU A 405 2.51 14.59 -40.10
C LEU A 405 3.06 15.86 -40.78
N LEU A 406 2.39 17.00 -40.57
CA LEU A 406 2.79 18.28 -41.18
C LEU A 406 3.88 19.02 -40.40
N VAL A 407 3.79 19.03 -39.06
CA VAL A 407 4.64 19.88 -38.22
C VAL A 407 5.45 19.11 -37.19
N GLY A 408 5.23 17.81 -37.08
CA GLY A 408 5.87 16.92 -36.08
C GLY A 408 5.22 16.94 -34.70
N ALA A 409 5.32 15.82 -33.97
CA ALA A 409 4.70 15.61 -32.65
C ALA A 409 5.14 16.67 -31.62
N LYS A 410 6.46 16.96 -31.57
CA LYS A 410 7.03 17.92 -30.62
C LYS A 410 6.51 19.35 -30.81
N PHE A 411 6.35 19.79 -32.07
CA PHE A 411 5.80 21.14 -32.35
C PHE A 411 4.32 21.20 -31.97
N LEU A 412 3.54 20.18 -32.32
CA LEU A 412 2.13 20.07 -31.95
C LEU A 412 1.94 20.10 -30.42
N ARG A 413 2.74 19.33 -29.70
CA ARG A 413 2.75 19.33 -28.22
C ARG A 413 3.03 20.73 -27.67
N ASN A 414 4.12 21.35 -28.08
CA ASN A 414 4.50 22.69 -27.60
C ASN A 414 3.41 23.72 -27.88
N THR A 415 2.70 23.59 -29.00
CA THR A 415 1.59 24.45 -29.34
C THR A 415 0.41 24.27 -28.40
N ILE A 416 0.05 23.02 -28.08
CA ILE A 416 -1.03 22.73 -27.12
C ILE A 416 -0.65 23.24 -25.73
N ASP A 417 0.59 22.99 -25.28
CA ASP A 417 1.08 23.41 -23.98
C ASP A 417 1.11 24.95 -23.88
N TRP A 418 1.46 25.65 -24.96
CA TRP A 418 1.39 27.10 -25.05
C TRP A 418 -0.07 27.64 -24.96
N ILE A 419 -1.02 26.97 -25.66
CA ILE A 419 -2.46 27.28 -25.56
C ILE A 419 -2.94 27.08 -24.10
N ASN A 420 -2.61 25.97 -23.50
CA ASN A 420 -2.95 25.69 -22.11
C ASN A 420 -2.42 26.75 -21.14
N SER A 421 -1.20 27.23 -21.38
CA SER A 421 -0.56 28.27 -20.57
C SER A 421 -1.27 29.62 -20.66
N ILE A 422 -1.66 30.07 -21.88
CA ILE A 422 -2.31 31.36 -22.11
C ILE A 422 -3.77 31.36 -21.66
N PHE A 423 -4.52 30.33 -22.09
CA PHE A 423 -5.97 30.29 -21.88
C PHE A 423 -6.37 29.54 -20.60
N LYS A 424 -5.39 29.07 -19.80
CA LYS A 424 -5.60 28.27 -18.59
C LYS A 424 -6.51 27.05 -18.83
N THR A 425 -6.45 26.51 -20.06
CA THR A 425 -7.18 25.30 -20.45
C THR A 425 -6.44 24.05 -19.94
N LYS A 426 -7.14 22.92 -19.86
CA LYS A 426 -6.56 21.64 -19.48
C LYS A 426 -6.68 20.62 -20.64
N ILE A 427 -6.37 21.08 -21.87
CA ILE A 427 -6.35 20.22 -23.06
C ILE A 427 -5.21 19.19 -22.86
N PRO A 428 -5.46 17.89 -23.08
CA PRO A 428 -4.41 16.89 -23.03
C PRO A 428 -3.29 17.17 -24.05
N SER A 429 -2.04 17.19 -23.61
CA SER A 429 -0.88 17.39 -24.47
C SER A 429 -0.71 16.24 -25.47
N TRP A 430 -0.19 16.53 -26.65
CA TRP A 430 0.08 15.50 -27.66
C TRP A 430 1.30 14.67 -27.27
N PRO A 431 1.24 13.31 -27.28
CA PRO A 431 2.41 12.47 -26.96
C PRO A 431 3.54 12.64 -28.00
N ASN A 432 4.81 12.62 -27.55
CA ASN A 432 5.95 12.74 -28.48
C ASN A 432 6.07 11.54 -29.42
N ASN A 433 5.60 10.37 -29.00
CA ASN A 433 5.62 9.13 -29.78
C ASN A 433 4.32 8.94 -30.62
N GLY A 434 3.47 9.98 -30.69
CA GLY A 434 2.20 9.94 -31.39
C GLY A 434 1.17 9.01 -30.75
N ILE A 435 0.04 8.84 -31.41
CA ILE A 435 -1.06 7.97 -30.98
C ILE A 435 -1.40 7.02 -32.14
N THR A 436 -1.34 5.72 -31.93
CA THR A 436 -1.84 4.74 -32.91
C THR A 436 -3.31 4.45 -32.64
N LEU A 437 -4.15 4.79 -33.60
CA LEU A 437 -5.58 4.50 -33.55
C LEU A 437 -5.86 3.03 -33.82
N SER A 438 -6.71 2.44 -33.01
CA SER A 438 -7.20 1.07 -33.21
C SER A 438 -8.04 0.96 -34.49
N THR A 439 -7.88 -0.15 -35.23
CA THR A 439 -8.87 -0.58 -36.21
C THR A 439 -10.19 -0.86 -35.50
N ILE A 440 -11.32 -0.54 -36.14
CA ILE A 440 -12.62 -0.97 -35.62
C ILE A 440 -12.77 -2.43 -36.00
N PRO A 441 -12.90 -3.36 -35.04
CA PRO A 441 -13.04 -4.77 -35.37
C PRO A 441 -14.19 -4.98 -36.35
N ASN A 442 -13.91 -5.66 -37.47
CA ASN A 442 -14.96 -6.09 -38.37
C ASN A 442 -15.53 -7.39 -37.81
N LEU A 443 -16.61 -7.29 -37.03
CA LEU A 443 -17.24 -8.40 -36.33
C LEU A 443 -17.62 -9.55 -37.25
N ASN A 444 -17.92 -9.27 -38.54
CA ASN A 444 -18.26 -10.32 -39.53
C ASN A 444 -17.05 -11.17 -39.94
N LEU A 445 -15.82 -10.66 -39.77
CA LEU A 445 -14.57 -11.40 -40.07
C LEU A 445 -14.04 -12.16 -38.84
N LEU A 446 -14.57 -11.89 -37.67
CA LEU A 446 -14.10 -12.43 -36.40
C LEU A 446 -15.05 -13.48 -35.82
N GLN A 447 -16.14 -13.83 -36.53
CA GLN A 447 -17.00 -14.95 -36.12
C GLN A 447 -16.26 -16.27 -36.42
N ILE A 448 -16.21 -17.13 -35.40
CA ILE A 448 -15.63 -18.48 -35.54
C ILE A 448 -16.43 -19.25 -36.60
N PRO A 449 -15.74 -20.01 -37.50
CA PRO A 449 -16.38 -20.70 -38.61
C PRO A 449 -17.42 -21.77 -38.21
N ASP A 450 -17.48 -22.14 -36.94
CA ASP A 450 -18.41 -23.16 -36.42
C ASP A 450 -19.59 -22.53 -35.72
N SER A 451 -20.55 -22.02 -36.48
CA SER A 451 -21.77 -21.35 -35.98
C SER A 451 -22.69 -22.24 -35.09
N ASN A 452 -22.32 -23.50 -34.85
CA ASN A 452 -23.08 -24.47 -34.09
C ASN A 452 -22.56 -24.69 -32.65
N LYS A 453 -21.48 -24.06 -32.24
CA LYS A 453 -20.96 -24.16 -30.86
C LYS A 453 -21.34 -22.93 -30.06
N ASN A 454 -21.88 -23.11 -28.86
CA ASN A 454 -22.04 -22.02 -27.88
C ASN A 454 -20.69 -21.45 -27.52
N PRO A 455 -20.53 -20.12 -27.35
CA PRO A 455 -19.26 -19.52 -26.97
C PRO A 455 -18.86 -19.99 -25.57
N GLU A 456 -17.58 -20.36 -25.40
CA GLU A 456 -17.00 -20.62 -24.07
C GLU A 456 -16.72 -19.33 -23.32
N TYR A 457 -16.50 -18.21 -24.04
CA TYR A 457 -16.27 -16.89 -23.47
C TYR A 457 -16.93 -15.80 -24.30
N LEU A 458 -17.40 -14.76 -23.62
CA LEU A 458 -17.80 -13.50 -24.26
C LEU A 458 -16.66 -12.49 -24.15
N ILE A 459 -16.43 -11.70 -25.19
CA ILE A 459 -15.42 -10.62 -25.17
C ILE A 459 -16.14 -9.28 -25.19
N PHE A 460 -15.83 -8.43 -24.19
CA PHE A 460 -16.29 -7.06 -24.14
C PHE A 460 -15.11 -6.09 -24.40
N PRO A 461 -15.06 -5.44 -25.57
CA PRO A 461 -14.05 -4.45 -25.90
C PRO A 461 -14.22 -3.18 -25.03
N SER A 462 -13.19 -2.83 -24.29
CA SER A 462 -13.18 -1.60 -23.49
C SER A 462 -13.19 -0.33 -24.35
N CYS A 463 -13.60 0.79 -23.78
CA CYS A 463 -13.61 2.07 -24.51
C CYS A 463 -12.20 2.52 -24.94
N ALA A 464 -11.16 2.20 -24.16
CA ALA A 464 -9.79 2.51 -24.49
C ALA A 464 -9.29 1.72 -25.71
N SER A 465 -9.50 0.41 -25.77
CA SER A 465 -9.08 -0.43 -26.90
C SER A 465 -9.88 -0.18 -28.17
N ARG A 466 -11.09 0.39 -28.05
CA ARG A 466 -11.85 0.89 -29.21
C ARG A 466 -11.25 2.14 -29.85
N VAL A 467 -10.41 2.86 -29.13
CA VAL A 467 -9.75 4.10 -29.61
C VAL A 467 -8.27 3.85 -29.89
N LEU A 468 -7.57 3.21 -28.97
CA LEU A 468 -6.12 3.02 -28.96
C LEU A 468 -5.77 1.60 -29.41
N ALA A 469 -4.83 1.45 -30.35
CA ALA A 469 -4.35 0.18 -30.82
C ALA A 469 -3.51 -0.56 -29.77
N ALA A 470 -3.46 -1.89 -29.87
CA ALA A 470 -2.67 -2.76 -29.00
C ALA A 470 -1.14 -2.60 -29.23
N ASP A 471 -0.79 -2.20 -30.44
CA ASP A 471 0.58 -1.94 -30.89
C ASP A 471 0.61 -0.99 -32.09
N GLU A 472 1.74 -0.94 -32.80
CA GLU A 472 1.94 -0.05 -33.97
C GLU A 472 1.16 -0.48 -35.21
N THR A 473 0.69 -1.73 -35.29
CA THR A 473 -0.03 -2.27 -36.46
C THR A 473 -1.44 -1.72 -36.59
N GLY A 474 -1.96 -1.07 -35.54
CA GLY A 474 -3.32 -0.57 -35.51
C GLY A 474 -4.36 -1.60 -35.08
N VAL A 475 -3.98 -2.83 -34.77
CA VAL A 475 -4.90 -3.89 -34.31
C VAL A 475 -5.34 -3.63 -32.87
N SER A 476 -6.60 -3.89 -32.54
CA SER A 476 -7.11 -3.75 -31.17
C SER A 476 -6.79 -4.96 -30.31
N SER A 477 -6.72 -4.76 -28.96
CA SER A 477 -6.54 -5.87 -28.00
C SER A 477 -7.61 -6.95 -28.16
N SER A 478 -8.89 -6.55 -28.30
CA SER A 478 -9.98 -7.51 -28.53
C SER A 478 -9.83 -8.33 -29.80
N GLU A 479 -9.31 -7.74 -30.88
CA GLU A 479 -9.07 -8.45 -32.12
C GLU A 479 -7.94 -9.48 -31.97
N TYR A 480 -6.87 -9.14 -31.26
CA TYR A 480 -5.84 -10.11 -30.91
C TYR A 480 -6.38 -11.25 -30.05
N LEU A 481 -7.21 -10.95 -29.03
CA LEU A 481 -7.83 -12.00 -28.20
C LEU A 481 -8.63 -13.01 -29.05
N VAL A 482 -9.42 -12.52 -30.01
CA VAL A 482 -10.16 -13.42 -30.92
C VAL A 482 -9.22 -14.28 -31.75
N LYS A 483 -8.17 -13.69 -32.34
CA LYS A 483 -7.19 -14.43 -33.16
C LYS A 483 -6.43 -15.48 -32.34
N ILE A 484 -6.08 -15.16 -31.08
CA ILE A 484 -5.43 -16.09 -30.15
C ILE A 484 -6.39 -17.23 -29.78
N ALA A 485 -7.65 -16.91 -29.47
CA ALA A 485 -8.68 -17.90 -29.16
C ALA A 485 -8.93 -18.84 -30.35
N GLN A 486 -8.94 -18.33 -31.58
CA GLN A 486 -9.05 -19.13 -32.79
C GLN A 486 -7.88 -20.10 -32.90
N ASN A 487 -6.64 -19.67 -32.73
CA ASN A 487 -5.46 -20.54 -32.73
C ASN A 487 -5.50 -21.60 -31.62
N ALA A 488 -6.09 -21.27 -30.46
CA ALA A 488 -6.29 -22.20 -29.34
C ALA A 488 -7.51 -23.14 -29.53
N GLY A 489 -8.31 -22.96 -30.59
CA GLY A 489 -9.57 -23.71 -30.81
C GLY A 489 -10.62 -23.42 -29.74
N VAL A 490 -10.59 -22.23 -29.11
CA VAL A 490 -11.53 -21.81 -28.06
C VAL A 490 -12.63 -20.94 -28.67
N PRO A 491 -13.91 -21.33 -28.55
CA PRO A 491 -15.02 -20.56 -29.07
C PRO A 491 -15.24 -19.28 -28.26
N VAL A 492 -15.14 -18.13 -28.93
CA VAL A 492 -15.37 -16.81 -28.30
C VAL A 492 -16.34 -15.98 -29.14
N LYS A 493 -17.09 -15.07 -28.49
CA LYS A 493 -18.00 -14.16 -29.17
C LYS A 493 -17.78 -12.73 -28.64
N ILE A 494 -17.61 -11.77 -29.57
CA ILE A 494 -17.64 -10.35 -29.22
C ILE A 494 -19.08 -9.90 -29.10
N LEU A 495 -19.40 -9.16 -28.03
CA LEU A 495 -20.73 -8.58 -27.82
C LEU A 495 -20.97 -7.42 -28.77
N ASP A 496 -22.06 -7.44 -29.56
CA ASP A 496 -22.37 -6.40 -30.55
C ASP A 496 -22.71 -5.03 -29.91
N GLU A 497 -23.27 -5.07 -28.72
CA GLU A 497 -23.72 -3.92 -27.96
C GLU A 497 -22.58 -3.11 -27.30
N TYR A 498 -21.34 -3.58 -27.38
CA TYR A 498 -20.20 -2.90 -26.74
C TYR A 498 -20.08 -1.42 -27.10
N ARG A 499 -20.55 -1.02 -28.29
CA ARG A 499 -20.33 0.34 -28.85
C ARG A 499 -20.99 1.44 -28.02
N SER A 500 -22.06 1.15 -27.30
CA SER A 500 -22.81 2.13 -26.50
C SER A 500 -22.55 2.03 -25.00
N HIS A 501 -21.78 1.04 -24.55
CA HIS A 501 -21.54 0.77 -23.11
C HIS A 501 -20.11 1.01 -22.70
N CYS A 502 -19.91 1.29 -21.42
CA CYS A 502 -18.61 1.50 -20.77
C CYS A 502 -18.71 1.13 -19.29
N CYS A 503 -17.61 0.65 -18.71
CA CYS A 503 -17.55 0.32 -17.28
C CYS A 503 -17.77 1.53 -16.34
N GLY A 504 -17.65 2.77 -16.84
CA GLY A 504 -17.84 3.99 -16.06
C GLY A 504 -16.61 4.49 -15.31
N MET A 505 -15.52 3.72 -15.21
CA MET A 505 -14.32 4.05 -14.45
C MET A 505 -13.72 5.43 -14.82
N ALA A 506 -13.72 5.81 -16.10
CA ALA A 506 -13.18 7.10 -16.56
C ALA A 506 -13.95 8.29 -15.97
N PHE A 507 -15.26 8.16 -15.79
CA PHE A 507 -16.09 9.16 -15.13
C PHE A 507 -15.87 9.18 -13.62
N ASP A 508 -15.85 8.01 -12.99
CA ASP A 508 -15.57 7.86 -11.56
C ASP A 508 -14.24 8.50 -11.17
N SER A 509 -13.16 8.20 -11.91
CA SER A 509 -11.83 8.75 -11.63
C SER A 509 -11.72 10.27 -11.78
N ARG A 510 -12.67 10.89 -12.50
CA ARG A 510 -12.79 12.34 -12.70
C ARG A 510 -13.70 13.04 -11.71
N GLY A 511 -14.27 12.33 -10.73
CA GLY A 511 -15.21 12.86 -9.75
C GLY A 511 -16.67 12.80 -10.17
N HIS A 512 -17.01 12.21 -11.34
CA HIS A 512 -18.39 11.98 -11.75
C HIS A 512 -18.88 10.61 -11.31
N GLN A 513 -18.79 10.31 -10.01
CA GLN A 513 -19.05 8.99 -9.44
C GLN A 513 -20.46 8.47 -9.74
N LYS A 514 -21.48 9.35 -9.65
CA LYS A 514 -22.88 8.99 -9.97
C LYS A 514 -23.00 8.47 -11.41
N ILE A 515 -22.45 9.23 -12.38
CA ILE A 515 -22.48 8.84 -13.79
C ILE A 515 -21.70 7.55 -14.02
N GLY A 516 -20.52 7.43 -13.44
CA GLY A 516 -19.70 6.22 -13.52
C GLY A 516 -20.43 4.99 -12.97
N THR A 517 -21.11 5.15 -11.84
CA THR A 517 -21.92 4.08 -11.22
C THR A 517 -23.11 3.69 -12.09
N GLU A 518 -23.84 4.64 -12.65
CA GLU A 518 -24.98 4.37 -13.53
C GLU A 518 -24.54 3.64 -14.80
N MET A 519 -23.45 4.07 -15.44
CA MET A 519 -22.88 3.39 -16.61
C MET A 519 -22.39 1.97 -16.29
N ASN A 520 -21.86 1.76 -15.09
CA ASN A 520 -21.45 0.44 -14.63
C ASN A 520 -22.67 -0.48 -14.45
N ILE A 521 -23.75 0.00 -13.83
CA ILE A 521 -24.99 -0.76 -13.67
C ILE A 521 -25.58 -1.12 -15.04
N ASP A 522 -25.66 -0.16 -15.97
CA ASP A 522 -26.17 -0.40 -17.33
C ASP A 522 -25.35 -1.50 -18.04
N LEU A 523 -24.01 -1.47 -17.91
CA LEU A 523 -23.16 -2.50 -18.49
C LEU A 523 -23.33 -3.85 -17.77
N MET A 524 -23.37 -3.89 -16.43
CA MET A 524 -23.53 -5.14 -15.68
C MET A 524 -24.84 -5.84 -16.03
N ASN A 525 -25.94 -5.09 -16.16
CA ASN A 525 -27.23 -5.64 -16.59
C ASN A 525 -27.16 -6.25 -18.01
N LEU A 526 -26.47 -5.58 -18.94
CA LEU A 526 -26.25 -6.11 -20.29
C LEU A 526 -25.45 -7.42 -20.25
N LEU A 527 -24.37 -7.43 -19.45
CA LEU A 527 -23.49 -8.60 -19.35
C LEU A 527 -24.20 -9.79 -18.70
N ASP A 528 -25.05 -9.55 -17.73
CA ASP A 528 -25.89 -10.55 -17.08
C ASP A 528 -26.83 -11.23 -18.10
N ASP A 529 -27.55 -10.42 -18.89
CA ASP A 529 -28.43 -10.90 -19.98
C ASP A 529 -27.66 -11.74 -21.02
N LYS A 530 -26.49 -11.26 -21.44
CA LYS A 530 -25.71 -11.89 -22.53
C LYS A 530 -24.91 -13.12 -22.12
N SER A 531 -24.56 -13.22 -20.83
CA SER A 531 -23.80 -14.35 -20.26
C SER A 531 -24.69 -15.47 -19.72
N GLU A 532 -25.97 -15.44 -20.00
CA GLU A 532 -26.93 -16.42 -19.47
C GLU A 532 -26.88 -16.48 -17.92
N LEU A 533 -27.02 -15.29 -17.28
CA LEU A 533 -26.94 -15.12 -15.82
C LEU A 533 -25.57 -15.56 -15.24
N GLY A 534 -24.49 -15.24 -15.92
CA GLY A 534 -23.12 -15.54 -15.48
C GLY A 534 -22.61 -16.94 -15.84
N ALA A 535 -23.41 -17.75 -16.57
CA ALA A 535 -22.96 -19.09 -17.01
C ALA A 535 -21.76 -19.04 -17.97
N ILE A 536 -21.64 -17.97 -18.79
CA ILE A 536 -20.55 -17.78 -19.73
C ILE A 536 -19.60 -16.72 -19.17
N PRO A 537 -18.31 -17.03 -18.89
CA PRO A 537 -17.33 -16.05 -18.45
C PRO A 537 -17.12 -14.93 -19.48
N ILE A 538 -16.88 -13.71 -18.97
CA ILE A 538 -16.75 -12.51 -19.79
C ILE A 538 -15.31 -11.99 -19.70
N VAL A 539 -14.64 -11.88 -20.83
CA VAL A 539 -13.28 -11.33 -20.98
C VAL A 539 -13.38 -9.83 -21.27
N ILE A 540 -12.78 -9.02 -20.44
CA ILE A 540 -12.65 -7.57 -20.65
C ILE A 540 -11.19 -7.28 -20.99
N ASP A 541 -10.95 -6.66 -22.14
CA ASP A 541 -9.60 -6.45 -22.70
C ASP A 541 -8.76 -5.37 -22.01
N MET A 542 -9.12 -5.01 -20.78
CA MET A 542 -8.44 -3.98 -19.97
C MET A 542 -8.56 -4.32 -18.48
N SER A 543 -7.46 -4.65 -17.83
CA SER A 543 -7.42 -4.95 -16.39
C SER A 543 -8.05 -3.86 -15.49
N PRO A 544 -7.87 -2.54 -15.74
CA PRO A 544 -8.54 -1.51 -14.93
C PRO A 544 -10.07 -1.57 -14.99
N CYS A 545 -10.67 -1.90 -16.14
CA CYS A 545 -12.11 -2.03 -16.27
C CYS A 545 -12.61 -3.25 -15.48
N THR A 546 -11.93 -4.39 -15.63
CA THR A 546 -12.25 -5.63 -14.91
C THR A 546 -12.20 -5.42 -13.40
N GLN A 547 -11.12 -4.81 -12.90
CA GLN A 547 -10.95 -4.54 -11.47
C GLN A 547 -12.05 -3.60 -10.94
N PHE A 548 -12.39 -2.53 -11.68
CA PHE A 548 -13.43 -1.59 -11.30
C PHE A 548 -14.82 -2.24 -11.20
N MET A 549 -15.13 -3.14 -12.14
CA MET A 549 -16.40 -3.86 -12.17
C MET A 549 -16.47 -4.93 -11.07
N ASN A 550 -15.37 -5.65 -10.80
CA ASN A 550 -15.28 -6.68 -9.75
C ASN A 550 -15.36 -6.12 -8.31
N GLN A 551 -15.25 -4.80 -8.12
CA GLN A 551 -15.49 -4.18 -6.80
C GLN A 551 -16.96 -4.30 -6.36
N LYS A 552 -17.89 -4.54 -7.28
CA LYS A 552 -19.30 -4.77 -6.98
C LYS A 552 -19.58 -6.26 -6.95
N LYS A 553 -20.23 -6.72 -5.88
CA LYS A 553 -20.66 -8.11 -5.77
C LYS A 553 -21.66 -8.43 -6.88
N SER A 554 -21.35 -9.43 -7.70
CA SER A 554 -22.22 -9.98 -8.75
C SER A 554 -21.89 -11.46 -8.95
N ASP A 555 -22.83 -12.20 -9.54
CA ASP A 555 -22.63 -13.62 -9.90
C ASP A 555 -21.89 -13.78 -11.24
N LEU A 556 -21.51 -12.66 -11.89
CA LEU A 556 -20.78 -12.67 -13.16
C LEU A 556 -19.31 -13.06 -12.97
N THR A 557 -18.83 -13.94 -13.80
CA THR A 557 -17.41 -14.25 -13.91
C THR A 557 -16.73 -13.28 -14.88
N LEU A 558 -16.19 -12.15 -14.35
CA LEU A 558 -15.48 -11.14 -15.11
C LEU A 558 -13.97 -11.39 -14.99
N ILE A 559 -13.30 -11.64 -16.11
CA ILE A 559 -11.85 -11.86 -16.19
C ILE A 559 -11.19 -10.87 -17.13
N ASP A 560 -9.92 -10.55 -16.89
CA ASP A 560 -9.14 -9.71 -17.81
C ASP A 560 -8.41 -10.56 -18.87
N SER A 561 -7.75 -9.88 -19.81
CA SER A 561 -6.95 -10.54 -20.85
C SER A 561 -5.87 -11.46 -20.26
N THR A 562 -5.22 -11.06 -19.17
CA THR A 562 -4.14 -11.84 -18.57
C THR A 562 -4.66 -13.17 -18.04
N GLU A 563 -5.76 -13.15 -17.31
CA GLU A 563 -6.40 -14.36 -16.80
C GLU A 563 -6.92 -15.24 -17.93
N PHE A 564 -7.55 -14.65 -18.94
CA PHE A 564 -8.02 -15.40 -20.12
C PHE A 564 -6.86 -16.12 -20.82
N LEU A 565 -5.77 -15.42 -21.11
CA LEU A 565 -4.58 -15.98 -21.75
C LEU A 565 -3.96 -17.09 -20.90
N ASN A 566 -3.90 -16.90 -19.58
CA ASN A 566 -3.42 -17.92 -18.65
C ASN A 566 -4.27 -19.21 -18.70
N ARG A 567 -5.61 -19.08 -18.77
CA ARG A 567 -6.52 -20.23 -18.87
C ARG A 567 -6.34 -21.04 -20.16
N ILE A 568 -6.00 -20.39 -21.27
CA ILE A 568 -5.90 -21.05 -22.58
C ILE A 568 -4.47 -21.36 -23.03
N GLN A 569 -3.44 -20.90 -22.32
CA GLN A 569 -2.03 -20.99 -22.73
C GLN A 569 -1.55 -22.42 -23.08
N ASN A 570 -2.12 -23.45 -22.42
CA ASN A 570 -1.75 -24.84 -22.69
C ASN A 570 -2.33 -25.39 -24.01
N LYS A 571 -3.23 -24.63 -24.65
CA LYS A 571 -3.78 -24.94 -25.99
C LYS A 571 -3.00 -24.23 -27.11
N LEU A 572 -1.93 -23.47 -26.76
CA LEU A 572 -1.11 -22.70 -27.69
C LEU A 572 0.31 -23.26 -27.80
N GLU A 573 0.87 -23.29 -29.01
CA GLU A 573 2.29 -23.55 -29.23
C GLU A 573 3.04 -22.24 -29.29
N PHE A 574 3.91 -21.99 -28.30
CA PHE A 574 4.70 -20.76 -28.22
C PHE A 574 6.04 -20.90 -28.92
N GLU A 575 6.45 -19.87 -29.64
CA GLU A 575 7.77 -19.66 -30.22
C GLU A 575 8.41 -18.43 -29.56
N PRO A 576 9.13 -18.60 -28.43
CA PRO A 576 9.73 -17.47 -27.71
C PRO A 576 10.73 -16.72 -28.59
N ASN A 577 10.70 -15.39 -28.56
CA ASN A 577 11.71 -14.58 -29.22
C ASN A 577 12.89 -14.28 -28.25
N ASP A 578 14.06 -13.88 -28.81
CA ASP A 578 15.26 -13.56 -28.03
C ASP A 578 15.33 -12.09 -27.58
N GLU A 579 14.30 -11.29 -27.84
CA GLU A 579 14.25 -9.89 -27.42
C GLU A 579 14.02 -9.78 -25.92
N SER A 580 14.82 -8.97 -25.23
CA SER A 580 14.57 -8.66 -23.81
C SER A 580 13.36 -7.74 -23.69
N ILE A 581 12.40 -8.15 -22.88
CA ILE A 581 11.17 -7.40 -22.61
C ILE A 581 11.05 -7.03 -21.14
N PHE A 582 10.58 -5.81 -20.87
CA PHE A 582 10.19 -5.36 -19.53
C PHE A 582 8.69 -5.51 -19.36
N VAL A 583 8.26 -6.24 -18.31
CA VAL A 583 6.85 -6.48 -17.99
C VAL A 583 6.43 -5.59 -16.85
N HIS A 584 5.43 -4.73 -17.09
CA HIS A 584 4.83 -3.87 -16.08
C HIS A 584 3.41 -4.35 -15.71
N PRO A 585 3.24 -5.03 -14.56
CA PRO A 585 1.92 -5.31 -14.01
C PRO A 585 1.24 -4.01 -13.57
N VAL A 586 0.11 -3.67 -14.19
CA VAL A 586 -0.64 -2.45 -13.83
C VAL A 586 -1.25 -2.56 -12.45
N CYS A 587 -1.55 -1.42 -11.81
CA CYS A 587 -2.12 -1.37 -10.45
C CYS A 587 -3.37 -2.24 -10.29
N SER A 588 -4.25 -2.31 -11.29
CA SER A 588 -5.42 -3.18 -11.28
C SER A 588 -5.08 -4.67 -11.31
N SER A 589 -4.09 -5.08 -12.11
CA SER A 589 -3.60 -6.48 -12.12
C SER A 589 -2.97 -6.86 -10.79
N GLN A 590 -2.20 -5.96 -10.17
CA GLN A 590 -1.63 -6.16 -8.84
C GLN A 590 -2.73 -6.34 -7.78
N LYS A 591 -3.76 -5.48 -7.79
CA LYS A 591 -4.92 -5.57 -6.87
C LYS A 591 -5.78 -6.82 -7.08
N MET A 592 -5.80 -7.39 -8.28
CA MET A 592 -6.48 -8.66 -8.59
C MET A 592 -5.59 -9.89 -8.37
N GLY A 593 -4.33 -9.74 -7.95
CA GLY A 593 -3.39 -10.85 -7.75
C GLY A 593 -2.90 -11.50 -9.06
N ARG A 594 -2.91 -10.76 -10.19
CA ARG A 594 -2.57 -11.26 -11.54
C ARG A 594 -1.13 -10.96 -11.98
N THR A 595 -0.30 -10.45 -11.08
CA THR A 595 1.11 -10.14 -11.38
C THR A 595 1.87 -11.36 -11.88
N THR A 596 1.75 -12.47 -11.17
CA THR A 596 2.43 -13.73 -11.51
C THR A 596 1.96 -14.26 -12.88
N ASP A 597 0.66 -14.27 -13.13
CA ASP A 597 0.07 -14.73 -14.40
C ASP A 597 0.64 -13.94 -15.59
N LEU A 598 0.74 -12.61 -15.47
CA LEU A 598 1.28 -11.76 -16.53
C LEU A 598 2.76 -12.08 -16.82
N ILE A 599 3.55 -12.27 -15.76
CA ILE A 599 4.98 -12.60 -15.87
C ILE A 599 5.18 -13.98 -16.50
N GLU A 600 4.40 -14.99 -16.07
CA GLU A 600 4.50 -16.37 -16.57
C GLU A 600 4.16 -16.45 -18.05
N ILE A 601 3.08 -15.81 -18.49
CA ILE A 601 2.72 -15.74 -19.91
C ILE A 601 3.83 -15.04 -20.71
N SER A 602 4.37 -13.95 -20.18
CA SER A 602 5.45 -13.22 -20.85
C SER A 602 6.72 -14.05 -20.99
N LYS A 603 7.06 -14.90 -20.01
CA LYS A 603 8.18 -15.85 -20.08
C LYS A 603 7.99 -16.94 -21.14
N ARG A 604 6.76 -17.25 -21.52
CA ARG A 604 6.50 -18.15 -22.67
C ARG A 604 6.70 -17.46 -24.01
N CYS A 605 6.68 -16.13 -24.05
CA CYS A 605 6.81 -15.34 -25.27
C CYS A 605 8.23 -14.83 -25.53
N SER A 606 9.06 -14.71 -24.49
CA SER A 606 10.43 -14.19 -24.58
C SER A 606 11.38 -14.97 -23.69
N THR A 607 12.61 -15.17 -24.15
CA THR A 607 13.68 -15.83 -23.39
C THR A 607 14.27 -14.93 -22.29
N SER A 608 14.05 -13.61 -22.37
CA SER A 608 14.56 -12.60 -21.42
C SER A 608 13.45 -11.68 -20.94
N VAL A 609 12.99 -11.87 -19.71
CA VAL A 609 11.92 -11.09 -19.08
C VAL A 609 12.45 -10.36 -17.87
N GLU A 610 12.41 -9.03 -17.92
CA GLU A 610 12.72 -8.11 -16.83
C GLU A 610 11.41 -7.63 -16.21
N THR A 611 11.35 -7.53 -14.89
CA THR A 611 10.18 -7.01 -14.15
C THR A 611 10.62 -6.28 -12.90
N SER A 612 9.75 -5.46 -12.33
CA SER A 612 9.99 -4.85 -11.03
C SER A 612 10.02 -5.89 -9.92
N LEU A 613 10.98 -5.76 -9.01
CA LEU A 613 11.03 -6.58 -7.79
C LEU A 613 9.92 -6.20 -6.80
N GLU A 614 9.48 -4.94 -6.83
CA GLU A 614 8.42 -4.44 -5.96
C GLU A 614 7.23 -3.92 -6.78
N PRO A 615 6.00 -3.97 -6.21
CA PRO A 615 4.85 -3.34 -6.81
C PRO A 615 5.07 -1.84 -7.02
N PHE A 616 4.69 -1.31 -8.19
CA PHE A 616 4.71 0.13 -8.44
C PHE A 616 3.60 0.55 -9.41
N CYS A 617 3.20 1.81 -9.31
CA CYS A 617 2.26 2.42 -10.23
C CYS A 617 3.02 3.15 -11.34
N CYS A 618 2.57 3.01 -12.60
CA CYS A 618 3.13 3.77 -13.73
C CYS A 618 2.92 5.29 -13.64
N GLY A 619 2.13 5.77 -12.68
CA GLY A 619 1.80 7.19 -12.54
C GLY A 619 0.88 7.77 -13.60
N THR A 620 0.41 6.97 -14.56
CA THR A 620 -0.36 7.48 -15.71
C THR A 620 -1.75 8.00 -15.30
N GLY A 621 -2.45 7.30 -14.39
CA GLY A 621 -3.74 7.74 -13.89
C GLY A 621 -4.77 8.04 -15.00
N GLY A 622 -4.87 7.18 -16.01
CA GLY A 622 -5.70 7.40 -17.20
C GLY A 622 -5.10 8.44 -18.14
N ASP A 623 -5.76 9.59 -18.32
CA ASP A 623 -5.29 10.68 -19.17
C ASP A 623 -4.47 11.75 -18.42
N ARG A 624 -4.18 11.54 -17.12
CA ARG A 624 -3.39 12.50 -16.33
C ARG A 624 -1.98 12.67 -16.86
N SER A 625 -1.34 11.59 -17.33
CA SER A 625 -0.02 11.65 -17.94
C SER A 625 0.08 12.60 -19.13
N LEU A 626 -1.01 12.84 -19.83
CA LEU A 626 -1.07 13.81 -20.92
C LEU A 626 -1.16 15.27 -20.45
N ARG A 627 -1.40 15.50 -19.16
CA ARG A 627 -1.45 16.83 -18.54
C ARG A 627 -0.30 17.07 -17.57
N TYR A 628 0.13 16.01 -16.90
CA TYR A 628 1.16 16.00 -15.87
C TYR A 628 2.19 14.92 -16.18
N PRO A 629 2.98 15.07 -17.27
CA PRO A 629 3.93 14.05 -17.73
C PRO A 629 5.07 13.81 -16.74
N GLU A 630 5.29 14.75 -15.81
CA GLU A 630 6.26 14.61 -14.73
C GLU A 630 5.90 13.48 -13.76
N LEU A 631 4.61 13.17 -13.57
CA LEU A 631 4.17 12.11 -12.64
C LEU A 631 4.60 10.71 -13.09
N PRO A 632 4.28 10.22 -14.32
CA PRO A 632 4.76 8.92 -14.78
C PRO A 632 6.28 8.88 -14.95
N LYS A 633 6.93 9.98 -15.34
CA LYS A 633 8.40 10.06 -15.42
C LYS A 633 9.04 9.89 -14.05
N ASN A 634 8.50 10.55 -13.02
CA ASN A 634 8.97 10.40 -11.64
C ASN A 634 8.77 8.97 -11.14
N ALA A 635 7.58 8.40 -11.34
CA ALA A 635 7.25 7.04 -10.93
C ALA A 635 8.22 6.01 -11.53
N PHE A 636 8.50 6.12 -12.82
CA PHE A 636 9.39 5.21 -13.54
C PHE A 636 10.84 5.34 -13.06
N ASN A 637 11.37 6.56 -12.97
CA ASN A 637 12.74 6.79 -12.54
C ASN A 637 13.04 6.30 -11.13
N GLN A 638 12.05 6.34 -10.23
CA GLN A 638 12.20 5.83 -8.87
C GLN A 638 12.20 4.30 -8.79
N SER A 639 11.49 3.65 -9.71
CA SER A 639 11.29 2.21 -9.67
C SER A 639 12.28 1.43 -10.54
N HIS A 640 12.81 2.05 -11.62
CA HIS A 640 13.63 1.39 -12.63
C HIS A 640 14.75 2.30 -13.18
N PRO A 641 15.74 2.68 -12.35
CA PRO A 641 16.83 3.53 -12.83
C PRO A 641 17.71 2.84 -13.89
N ASP A 642 17.78 1.51 -13.89
CA ASP A 642 18.74 0.70 -14.67
C ASP A 642 18.04 -0.24 -15.70
N LEU A 643 16.92 0.18 -16.31
CA LEU A 643 16.21 -0.60 -17.31
C LEU A 643 17.09 -0.97 -18.49
N LYS A 644 17.16 -2.28 -18.82
CA LYS A 644 17.97 -2.82 -19.92
C LYS A 644 17.15 -3.28 -21.11
N SER A 645 15.89 -3.58 -20.90
CA SER A 645 14.98 -4.08 -21.95
C SER A 645 14.71 -3.03 -23.02
N GLN A 646 14.50 -3.47 -24.26
CA GLN A 646 14.23 -2.59 -25.40
C GLN A 646 12.74 -2.42 -25.71
N LYS A 647 11.90 -3.30 -25.19
CA LYS A 647 10.45 -3.29 -25.36
C LYS A 647 9.76 -3.45 -24.01
N GLY A 648 8.58 -2.86 -23.89
CA GLY A 648 7.75 -2.96 -22.69
C GLY A 648 6.41 -3.63 -22.98
N ILE A 649 5.90 -4.37 -21.99
CA ILE A 649 4.62 -5.07 -22.06
C ILE A 649 3.76 -4.69 -20.84
N SER A 650 2.47 -4.48 -21.08
CA SER A 650 1.51 -4.24 -20.00
C SER A 650 0.10 -4.72 -20.39
N SER A 651 -0.88 -4.54 -19.49
CA SER A 651 -2.28 -4.93 -19.69
C SER A 651 -3.25 -3.74 -19.65
N SER A 652 -2.74 -2.53 -19.95
CA SER A 652 -3.56 -1.31 -20.00
C SER A 652 -3.00 -0.30 -20.99
N ARG A 653 -3.80 0.06 -22.00
CA ARG A 653 -3.42 0.97 -23.09
C ARG A 653 -2.94 2.34 -22.59
N THR A 654 -3.60 2.89 -21.58
CA THR A 654 -3.20 4.20 -21.03
C THR A 654 -1.87 4.12 -20.29
N CYS A 655 -1.62 3.03 -19.54
CA CYS A 655 -0.33 2.80 -18.89
C CYS A 655 0.79 2.62 -19.91
N GLU A 656 0.56 1.85 -20.98
CA GLU A 656 1.51 1.64 -22.06
C GLU A 656 1.91 2.95 -22.75
N MET A 657 0.95 3.84 -23.01
CA MET A 657 1.24 5.18 -23.55
C MET A 657 2.09 6.03 -22.58
N GLY A 658 1.70 6.10 -21.32
CA GLY A 658 2.43 6.90 -20.32
C GLY A 658 3.83 6.36 -20.05
N LEU A 659 4.00 5.05 -20.00
CA LEU A 659 5.32 4.41 -19.86
C LEU A 659 6.18 4.64 -21.09
N THR A 660 5.64 4.51 -22.32
CA THR A 660 6.36 4.81 -23.56
C THR A 660 6.92 6.24 -23.56
N GLU A 661 6.11 7.21 -23.12
CA GLU A 661 6.55 8.62 -23.00
C GLU A 661 7.61 8.84 -21.91
N SER A 662 7.59 8.02 -20.86
CA SER A 662 8.39 8.26 -19.65
C SER A 662 9.76 7.60 -19.67
N CYS A 663 9.87 6.39 -20.24
CA CYS A 663 11.08 5.57 -20.18
C CYS A 663 11.84 5.47 -21.50
N GLY A 664 11.27 5.96 -22.60
CA GLY A 664 11.93 5.95 -23.90
C GLY A 664 11.93 4.59 -24.65
N ILE A 665 11.33 3.55 -24.08
CA ILE A 665 11.07 2.29 -24.77
C ILE A 665 9.58 2.17 -25.11
N LYS A 666 9.28 1.45 -26.21
CA LYS A 666 7.88 1.28 -26.63
C LYS A 666 7.21 0.17 -25.83
N PHE A 667 6.04 0.48 -25.30
CA PHE A 667 5.15 -0.50 -24.66
C PHE A 667 4.04 -0.92 -25.60
N SER A 668 3.74 -2.20 -25.61
CA SER A 668 2.60 -2.82 -26.28
C SER A 668 1.80 -3.70 -25.33
N SER A 669 0.64 -4.16 -25.78
CA SER A 669 -0.22 -4.98 -24.98
C SER A 669 0.26 -6.43 -24.87
N ILE A 670 -0.12 -7.11 -23.79
CA ILE A 670 0.15 -8.54 -23.63
C ILE A 670 -0.49 -9.38 -24.75
N GLU A 671 -1.66 -9.00 -25.25
CA GLU A 671 -2.35 -9.69 -26.33
C GLU A 671 -1.56 -9.63 -27.63
N SER A 672 -0.94 -8.47 -27.95
CA SER A 672 -0.05 -8.33 -29.08
C SER A 672 1.18 -9.23 -28.93
N LEU A 673 1.83 -9.21 -27.77
CA LEU A 673 2.99 -10.07 -27.49
C LEU A 673 2.66 -11.54 -27.73
N VAL A 674 1.58 -12.05 -27.10
CA VAL A 674 1.18 -13.46 -27.24
C VAL A 674 0.89 -13.81 -28.69
N TYR A 675 0.10 -12.99 -29.41
CA TYR A 675 -0.25 -13.25 -30.80
C TYR A 675 0.98 -13.37 -31.73
N HIS A 676 2.01 -12.57 -31.50
CA HIS A 676 3.25 -12.60 -32.27
C HIS A 676 4.24 -13.68 -31.83
N SER A 677 4.01 -14.32 -30.70
CA SER A 677 4.85 -15.38 -30.13
C SER A 677 4.23 -16.76 -30.17
N ILE A 678 3.10 -16.95 -30.87
CA ILE A 678 2.49 -18.25 -31.07
C ILE A 678 2.59 -18.68 -32.53
N LYS A 679 2.70 -20.00 -32.78
CA LYS A 679 2.60 -20.62 -34.10
C LYS A 679 1.24 -20.32 -34.70
N LYS A 680 1.23 -19.89 -35.96
CA LYS A 680 0.00 -19.54 -36.70
C LYS A 680 -0.52 -20.72 -37.50
#